data_263ae13e5bbfc0a7194c9b7ddb1eafdc
#
_entry.id   263ae13e5bbfc0a7194c9b7ddb1eafdc
#
_cell.length_a   1.000
_cell.length_b   1.000
_cell.length_c   1.000
_cell.angle_alpha   90.00
_cell.angle_beta   90.00
_cell.angle_gamma   90.00
#
_symmetry.space_group_name_H-M   'P 1'
#
loop_
_entity.id
_entity.type
_entity.pdbx_description
1 polymer ?
#
loop_
_entity_poly.entity_id
_entity_poly.type
_entity_poly.pdbx_seq_one_letter_code
_entity_poly.pdbx_strand_id
1 'polypeptide(L)'
;MDVRKVLVIGSGSIKIAEAAEFDYSGIQALKAYKEEGLTTVLVNPNIATVQTTRVFADRVYLVPIRTEFLARVIERERPDAIACGFGGQTALSACINLHDSGVLSKYGIKVLGTPIEGIRAALSRELFKRLMSKHGIPTLPSITTYSLSEALEAARKLGYPVLARVSFNLGGAGAFVASDEEELINKYHKALAQSEIREVLIEKYIGGWKEVEFEVMRDSYGNSVAVVCMENVDPMGIHTGDSVVVAPCLTLTNDEYQRARLLSIGVANAINLIGECNVQVAINPRGPDMYVIETNPRMSRSSALASKASGYPLAYLAAKLTLGYRLDELINKVTNRTVAAFEPSLDYVVVKIPRWESDRFEADEPLGPEMMSIGEVMGIGRTLEEAWQKAVRMLDIGEPGLVGGRIYNEATIEEAREKVMRRKPYWFLYAAVLLREGYSVDELSKWTGVDKFFLNAIKRVVDAYEGLRKGLIPLNEDTLEELYVLGFSEEQIRRALGGDAPSRLPVVKQIDTLAGEWPASTNYLYLTHGGEVDDHTGPGVDAIVVGAGVFRIGVSVEFDWAVVNTVLALRRLGYRVGIVNYNPETVSTDWDFADKLFFEELTPETLRNILIKEKPKLVILWAGGQIGQRLYGKARSWLVN
;
A
#
# COMPACT_ATOMS: atom_id res chain seq x y z
N MET A 1 30.25 -11.02 -0.58
CA MET A 1 29.68 -12.32 -0.14
C MET A 1 29.93 -13.34 -1.25
N ASP A 2 30.40 -14.56 -0.93
CA ASP A 2 30.63 -15.59 -1.98
C ASP A 2 29.32 -16.36 -2.25
N VAL A 3 28.40 -15.69 -2.98
CA VAL A 3 27.11 -16.23 -3.44
C VAL A 3 27.08 -16.07 -4.95
N ARG A 4 26.85 -17.16 -5.68
CA ARG A 4 26.77 -17.16 -7.16
C ARG A 4 25.37 -17.53 -7.67
N LYS A 5 24.62 -18.28 -6.88
CA LYS A 5 23.25 -18.72 -7.21
C LYS A 5 22.33 -18.51 -6.03
N VAL A 6 21.19 -17.85 -6.27
CA VAL A 6 20.17 -17.58 -5.26
C VAL A 6 18.83 -18.21 -5.65
N LEU A 7 18.20 -18.86 -4.67
CA LEU A 7 16.81 -19.32 -4.77
C LEU A 7 15.89 -18.26 -4.16
N VAL A 8 14.98 -17.71 -4.96
CA VAL A 8 13.95 -16.77 -4.52
C VAL A 8 12.62 -17.51 -4.39
N ILE A 9 11.97 -17.38 -3.24
CA ILE A 9 10.64 -17.95 -3.01
C ILE A 9 9.58 -16.86 -3.26
N GLY A 10 8.64 -17.13 -4.18
CA GLY A 10 7.49 -16.28 -4.43
C GLY A 10 6.36 -16.50 -3.42
N SER A 11 5.24 -15.78 -3.58
CA SER A 11 4.09 -15.82 -2.66
C SER A 11 3.09 -16.95 -2.93
N GLY A 12 3.14 -17.54 -4.11
CA GLY A 12 2.17 -18.55 -4.52
C GLY A 12 0.91 -17.95 -5.14
N SER A 13 -0.24 -18.52 -4.79
CA SER A 13 -1.54 -18.05 -5.29
C SER A 13 -1.94 -16.71 -4.65
N ILE A 14 -2.69 -15.92 -5.41
CA ILE A 14 -3.31 -14.69 -4.91
C ILE A 14 -4.39 -15.04 -3.89
N LYS A 15 -4.38 -14.37 -2.76
CA LYS A 15 -5.38 -14.47 -1.69
C LYS A 15 -5.49 -13.12 -0.96
N ILE A 16 -6.51 -12.95 -0.15
CA ILE A 16 -6.62 -11.77 0.73
C ILE A 16 -5.34 -11.67 1.58
N ALA A 17 -4.79 -10.47 1.69
CA ALA A 17 -3.55 -10.12 2.38
C ALA A 17 -2.23 -10.65 1.75
N GLU A 18 -2.28 -11.40 0.67
CA GLU A 18 -1.10 -11.79 -0.14
C GLU A 18 -1.49 -11.79 -1.62
N ALA A 19 -1.22 -10.71 -2.34
CA ALA A 19 -1.64 -10.55 -3.72
C ALA A 19 -0.48 -10.08 -4.63
N ALA A 20 -0.72 -9.03 -5.39
CA ALA A 20 0.16 -8.59 -6.46
C ALA A 20 1.43 -7.87 -5.96
N GLU A 21 1.42 -7.33 -4.76
CA GLU A 21 2.57 -6.66 -4.15
C GLU A 21 3.82 -7.55 -4.11
N PHE A 22 3.64 -8.86 -4.09
CA PHE A 22 4.76 -9.83 -4.12
C PHE A 22 5.23 -10.16 -5.53
N ASP A 23 4.45 -9.86 -6.57
CA ASP A 23 4.97 -9.87 -7.94
C ASP A 23 5.96 -8.70 -8.12
N TYR A 24 5.56 -7.49 -7.67
CA TYR A 24 6.44 -6.33 -7.62
C TYR A 24 7.74 -6.61 -6.85
N SER A 25 7.65 -7.00 -5.57
CA SER A 25 8.84 -7.19 -4.73
C SER A 25 9.75 -8.33 -5.23
N GLY A 26 9.16 -9.43 -5.72
CA GLY A 26 9.91 -10.55 -6.28
C GLY A 26 10.69 -10.18 -7.54
N ILE A 27 10.09 -9.38 -8.45
CA ILE A 27 10.79 -8.88 -9.65
C ILE A 27 11.94 -7.97 -9.28
N GLN A 28 11.74 -7.02 -8.40
CA GLN A 28 12.79 -6.10 -7.98
C GLN A 28 13.96 -6.83 -7.33
N ALA A 29 13.68 -7.87 -6.54
CA ALA A 29 14.73 -8.73 -5.98
C ALA A 29 15.49 -9.51 -7.07
N LEU A 30 14.78 -10.13 -8.01
CA LEU A 30 15.40 -10.88 -9.12
C LEU A 30 16.30 -9.96 -9.95
N LYS A 31 15.86 -8.73 -10.27
CA LYS A 31 16.65 -7.74 -11.00
C LYS A 31 17.89 -7.34 -10.22
N ALA A 32 17.75 -7.03 -8.94
CA ALA A 32 18.86 -6.65 -8.07
C ALA A 32 19.94 -7.74 -8.00
N TYR A 33 19.53 -9.01 -7.87
CA TYR A 33 20.47 -10.14 -7.85
C TYR A 33 21.13 -10.37 -9.21
N LYS A 34 20.39 -10.26 -10.32
CA LYS A 34 20.98 -10.40 -11.67
C LYS A 34 21.97 -9.29 -11.99
N GLU A 35 21.74 -8.07 -11.55
CA GLU A 35 22.69 -6.97 -11.69
C GLU A 35 24.04 -7.24 -11.02
N GLU A 36 24.03 -8.04 -9.93
CA GLU A 36 25.23 -8.49 -9.23
C GLU A 36 25.85 -9.77 -9.86
N GLY A 37 25.34 -10.21 -10.99
CA GLY A 37 25.85 -11.38 -11.70
C GLY A 37 25.44 -12.73 -11.10
N LEU A 38 24.45 -12.77 -10.20
CA LEU A 38 23.96 -14.00 -9.60
C LEU A 38 23.04 -14.75 -10.57
N THR A 39 23.18 -16.07 -10.61
CA THR A 39 22.18 -16.94 -11.23
C THR A 39 20.94 -17.00 -10.34
N THR A 40 19.78 -16.68 -10.91
CA THR A 40 18.51 -16.61 -10.16
C THR A 40 17.62 -17.80 -10.46
N VAL A 41 17.15 -18.46 -9.39
CA VAL A 41 16.16 -19.53 -9.45
C VAL A 41 14.91 -19.06 -8.72
N LEU A 42 13.75 -19.04 -9.37
CA LEU A 42 12.47 -18.66 -8.79
C LEU A 42 11.59 -19.90 -8.59
N VAL A 43 11.00 -20.03 -7.41
CA VAL A 43 9.89 -20.98 -7.17
C VAL A 43 8.63 -20.17 -6.90
N ASN A 44 7.66 -20.23 -7.82
CA ASN A 44 6.36 -19.64 -7.66
C ASN A 44 5.34 -20.39 -8.53
N PRO A 45 4.29 -21.02 -7.96
CA PRO A 45 3.27 -21.72 -8.73
C PRO A 45 2.31 -20.82 -9.52
N ASN A 46 2.33 -19.51 -9.28
CA ASN A 46 1.45 -18.57 -9.97
C ASN A 46 1.93 -18.32 -11.41
N ILE A 47 1.14 -18.78 -12.38
CA ILE A 47 1.46 -18.68 -13.82
C ILE A 47 1.11 -17.32 -14.43
N ALA A 48 0.38 -16.47 -13.71
CA ALA A 48 -0.12 -15.20 -14.25
C ALA A 48 0.76 -13.99 -13.86
N THR A 49 1.84 -14.21 -13.10
CA THR A 49 2.71 -13.13 -12.60
C THR A 49 3.79 -12.73 -13.61
N VAL A 50 4.23 -11.49 -13.52
CA VAL A 50 5.37 -10.97 -14.30
C VAL A 50 6.66 -11.69 -13.91
N GLN A 51 6.87 -11.95 -12.60
CA GLN A 51 8.10 -12.59 -12.10
C GLN A 51 8.32 -14.01 -12.63
N THR A 52 7.26 -14.75 -12.97
CA THR A 52 7.36 -16.08 -13.55
C THR A 52 7.65 -16.07 -15.06
N THR A 53 7.75 -14.88 -15.65
CA THR A 53 8.23 -14.71 -17.03
C THR A 53 9.73 -15.00 -17.10
N ARG A 54 10.16 -15.82 -18.06
CA ARG A 54 11.57 -16.26 -18.21
C ARG A 54 12.59 -15.13 -18.44
N VAL A 55 12.13 -13.89 -18.61
CA VAL A 55 13.01 -12.72 -18.78
C VAL A 55 13.69 -12.35 -17.46
N PHE A 56 13.02 -12.54 -16.32
CA PHE A 56 13.46 -12.01 -15.04
C PHE A 56 14.25 -13.04 -14.19
N ALA A 57 13.90 -14.31 -14.25
CA ALA A 57 14.66 -15.38 -13.59
C ALA A 57 15.35 -16.28 -14.61
N ASP A 58 16.55 -16.77 -14.31
CA ASP A 58 17.27 -17.70 -15.18
C ASP A 58 16.60 -19.07 -15.20
N ARG A 59 15.96 -19.44 -14.06
CA ARG A 59 15.15 -20.65 -13.94
C ARG A 59 13.90 -20.40 -13.13
N VAL A 60 12.76 -20.91 -13.61
CA VAL A 60 11.44 -20.79 -12.97
C VAL A 60 10.86 -22.19 -12.73
N TYR A 61 10.47 -22.44 -11.49
CA TYR A 61 9.79 -23.66 -11.05
C TYR A 61 8.36 -23.35 -10.65
N LEU A 62 7.39 -23.85 -11.41
CA LEU A 62 5.95 -23.73 -11.16
C LEU A 62 5.48 -24.90 -10.28
N VAL A 63 5.99 -24.97 -9.06
CA VAL A 63 5.68 -26.03 -8.09
C VAL A 63 5.17 -25.45 -6.79
N PRO A 64 4.39 -26.21 -6.00
CA PRO A 64 3.89 -25.73 -4.70
C PRO A 64 5.02 -25.27 -3.76
N ILE A 65 4.75 -24.21 -3.01
CA ILE A 65 5.67 -23.68 -1.98
C ILE A 65 5.49 -24.52 -0.70
N ARG A 66 5.99 -25.76 -0.75
CA ARG A 66 6.02 -26.72 0.36
C ARG A 66 7.40 -27.31 0.50
N THR A 67 7.76 -27.66 1.72
CA THR A 67 9.11 -28.15 2.06
C THR A 67 9.59 -29.28 1.15
N GLU A 68 8.73 -30.26 0.84
CA GLU A 68 9.08 -31.41 0.01
C GLU A 68 9.41 -31.04 -1.45
N PHE A 69 8.71 -30.05 -2.03
CA PHE A 69 8.99 -29.56 -3.39
C PHE A 69 10.20 -28.65 -3.42
N LEU A 70 10.30 -27.75 -2.45
CA LEU A 70 11.46 -26.85 -2.32
C LEU A 70 12.75 -27.65 -2.09
N ALA A 71 12.72 -28.70 -1.26
CA ALA A 71 13.87 -29.58 -1.04
C ALA A 71 14.36 -30.25 -2.35
N ARG A 72 13.43 -30.66 -3.22
CA ARG A 72 13.79 -31.24 -4.54
C ARG A 72 14.39 -30.19 -5.48
N VAL A 73 13.88 -28.98 -5.49
CA VAL A 73 14.44 -27.86 -6.26
C VAL A 73 15.84 -27.54 -5.74
N ILE A 74 16.03 -27.45 -4.43
CA ILE A 74 17.33 -27.23 -3.78
C ILE A 74 18.31 -28.33 -4.13
N GLU A 75 17.91 -29.60 -4.06
CA GLU A 75 18.74 -30.74 -4.42
C GLU A 75 19.24 -30.69 -5.87
N ARG A 76 18.35 -30.27 -6.78
CA ARG A 76 18.63 -30.14 -8.21
C ARG A 76 19.51 -28.94 -8.55
N GLU A 77 19.16 -27.78 -8.02
CA GLU A 77 19.77 -26.49 -8.38
C GLU A 77 21.02 -26.17 -7.59
N ARG A 78 21.15 -26.70 -6.36
CA ARG A 78 22.27 -26.42 -5.46
C ARG A 78 22.54 -24.92 -5.33
N PRO A 79 21.57 -24.11 -4.89
CA PRO A 79 21.80 -22.69 -4.68
C PRO A 79 22.74 -22.46 -3.50
N ASP A 80 23.54 -21.40 -3.54
CA ASP A 80 24.40 -21.00 -2.43
C ASP A 80 23.60 -20.32 -1.32
N ALA A 81 22.47 -19.69 -1.71
CA ALA A 81 21.65 -18.93 -0.79
C ALA A 81 20.16 -18.98 -1.16
N ILE A 82 19.31 -18.64 -0.18
CA ILE A 82 17.85 -18.52 -0.32
C ILE A 82 17.39 -17.15 0.16
N ALA A 83 16.50 -16.50 -0.61
CA ALA A 83 15.89 -15.22 -0.29
C ALA A 83 14.38 -15.41 -0.04
N CYS A 84 13.92 -15.12 1.17
CA CYS A 84 12.56 -15.40 1.63
C CYS A 84 11.73 -14.13 1.89
N GLY A 85 12.35 -12.94 1.97
CA GLY A 85 11.69 -11.69 2.34
C GLY A 85 10.82 -11.05 1.25
N PHE A 86 10.73 -11.65 0.04
CA PHE A 86 10.08 -11.04 -1.13
C PHE A 86 8.80 -11.77 -1.56
N GLY A 87 8.43 -12.85 -0.90
CA GLY A 87 7.25 -13.65 -1.24
C GLY A 87 6.21 -13.75 -0.12
N GLY A 88 6.12 -12.73 0.73
CA GLY A 88 5.13 -12.64 1.78
C GLY A 88 5.32 -13.63 2.92
N GLN A 89 4.24 -13.81 3.69
CA GLN A 89 4.21 -14.73 4.82
C GLN A 89 4.45 -16.18 4.38
N THR A 90 3.92 -16.55 3.21
CA THR A 90 4.10 -17.89 2.63
C THR A 90 5.59 -18.23 2.44
N ALA A 91 6.38 -17.30 1.92
CA ALA A 91 7.81 -17.49 1.72
C ALA A 91 8.59 -17.55 3.05
N LEU A 92 8.25 -16.70 4.02
CA LEU A 92 8.87 -16.73 5.35
C LEU A 92 8.61 -18.04 6.08
N SER A 93 7.36 -18.51 6.09
CA SER A 93 6.98 -19.80 6.69
C SER A 93 7.71 -20.98 6.02
N ALA A 94 7.81 -20.96 4.68
CA ALA A 94 8.55 -21.97 3.94
C ALA A 94 10.04 -21.98 4.29
N CYS A 95 10.64 -20.80 4.50
CA CYS A 95 12.04 -20.67 4.90
C CYS A 95 12.30 -21.27 6.30
N ILE A 96 11.42 -20.96 7.26
CA ILE A 96 11.48 -21.54 8.60
C ILE A 96 11.36 -23.06 8.53
N ASN A 97 10.40 -23.60 7.78
CA ASN A 97 10.20 -25.04 7.63
C ASN A 97 11.40 -25.75 6.98
N LEU A 98 12.05 -25.12 5.97
CA LEU A 98 13.27 -25.63 5.36
C LEU A 98 14.45 -25.63 6.35
N HIS A 99 14.56 -24.63 7.19
CA HIS A 99 15.56 -24.56 8.25
C HIS A 99 15.35 -25.70 9.27
N ASP A 100 14.12 -25.84 9.79
CA ASP A 100 13.77 -26.80 10.84
C ASP A 100 13.86 -28.26 10.37
N SER A 101 13.55 -28.52 9.11
CA SER A 101 13.73 -29.84 8.50
C SER A 101 15.20 -30.20 8.22
N GLY A 102 16.15 -29.29 8.49
CA GLY A 102 17.57 -29.48 8.24
C GLY A 102 18.00 -29.44 6.77
N VAL A 103 17.07 -29.10 5.85
CA VAL A 103 17.38 -29.05 4.41
C VAL A 103 18.43 -27.98 4.12
N LEU A 104 18.32 -26.77 4.72
CA LEU A 104 19.29 -25.70 4.49
C LEU A 104 20.69 -26.12 4.97
N SER A 105 20.80 -26.71 6.16
CA SER A 105 22.05 -27.17 6.73
C SER A 105 22.68 -28.33 5.90
N LYS A 106 21.85 -29.29 5.44
CA LYS A 106 22.28 -30.42 4.61
C LYS A 106 23.00 -29.99 3.34
N TYR A 107 22.53 -28.87 2.74
CA TYR A 107 23.08 -28.37 1.48
C TYR A 107 23.98 -27.13 1.63
N GLY A 108 24.23 -26.68 2.87
CA GLY A 108 25.06 -25.50 3.16
C GLY A 108 24.51 -24.18 2.65
N ILE A 109 23.16 -24.04 2.60
CA ILE A 109 22.48 -22.87 2.02
C ILE A 109 22.40 -21.76 3.04
N LYS A 110 22.83 -20.57 2.66
CA LYS A 110 22.72 -19.35 3.48
C LYS A 110 21.33 -18.73 3.32
N VAL A 111 20.73 -18.28 4.42
CA VAL A 111 19.54 -17.42 4.36
C VAL A 111 20.00 -15.98 4.14
N LEU A 112 19.56 -15.36 3.05
CA LEU A 112 19.82 -13.95 2.78
C LEU A 112 18.79 -13.07 3.50
N GLY A 113 19.26 -11.99 4.11
CA GLY A 113 18.41 -11.05 4.83
C GLY A 113 18.35 -11.32 6.32
N THR A 114 17.18 -11.08 6.92
CA THR A 114 16.97 -11.23 8.36
C THR A 114 17.21 -12.67 8.83
N PRO A 115 17.96 -12.88 9.91
CA PRO A 115 18.21 -14.21 10.47
C PRO A 115 16.91 -14.92 10.86
N ILE A 116 16.90 -16.27 10.78
CA ILE A 116 15.70 -17.09 11.10
C ILE A 116 15.16 -16.78 12.51
N GLU A 117 16.04 -16.56 13.48
CA GLU A 117 15.65 -16.20 14.85
C GLU A 117 14.90 -14.87 14.90
N GLY A 118 15.34 -13.87 14.12
CA GLY A 118 14.67 -12.57 13.98
C GLY A 118 13.31 -12.71 13.30
N ILE A 119 13.23 -13.53 12.24
CA ILE A 119 11.96 -13.84 11.56
C ILE A 119 10.99 -14.51 12.53
N ARG A 120 11.44 -15.53 13.28
CA ARG A 120 10.61 -16.22 14.28
C ARG A 120 10.11 -15.26 15.37
N ALA A 121 11.02 -14.40 15.88
CA ALA A 121 10.66 -13.45 16.90
C ALA A 121 9.60 -12.46 16.40
N ALA A 122 9.69 -12.00 15.15
CA ALA A 122 8.70 -11.12 14.56
C ALA A 122 7.33 -11.80 14.34
N LEU A 123 7.32 -13.09 13.97
CA LEU A 123 6.09 -13.81 13.63
C LEU A 123 5.35 -14.39 14.86
N SER A 124 6.08 -14.72 15.93
CA SER A 124 5.49 -15.21 17.18
C SER A 124 5.17 -14.07 18.11
N ARG A 125 3.91 -13.86 18.42
CA ARG A 125 3.46 -12.79 19.32
C ARG A 125 4.15 -12.84 20.71
N GLU A 126 4.32 -14.01 21.26
CA GLU A 126 5.00 -14.19 22.55
C GLU A 126 6.49 -13.85 22.46
N LEU A 127 7.19 -14.40 21.46
CA LEU A 127 8.60 -14.12 21.25
C LEU A 127 8.84 -12.64 20.94
N PHE A 128 7.98 -12.03 20.13
CA PHE A 128 8.02 -10.61 19.81
C PHE A 128 7.93 -9.77 21.08
N LYS A 129 6.90 -9.98 21.89
CA LYS A 129 6.70 -9.26 23.16
C LYS A 129 7.89 -9.41 24.10
N ARG A 130 8.41 -10.62 24.24
CA ARG A 130 9.59 -10.91 25.07
C ARG A 130 10.84 -10.18 24.56
N LEU A 131 11.04 -10.19 23.24
CA LEU A 131 12.17 -9.50 22.61
C LEU A 131 12.06 -7.97 22.78
N MET A 132 10.88 -7.41 22.51
CA MET A 132 10.62 -5.96 22.67
C MET A 132 10.84 -5.52 24.12
N SER A 133 10.31 -6.27 25.08
CA SER A 133 10.53 -6.00 26.52
C SER A 133 12.01 -5.99 26.91
N LYS A 134 12.81 -6.94 26.36
CA LYS A 134 14.26 -7.00 26.59
C LYS A 134 14.98 -5.74 26.08
N HIS A 135 14.47 -5.12 25.03
CA HIS A 135 15.02 -3.90 24.42
C HIS A 135 14.35 -2.61 24.91
N GLY A 136 13.45 -2.69 25.91
CA GLY A 136 12.75 -1.53 26.46
C GLY A 136 11.74 -0.89 25.50
N ILE A 137 11.28 -1.65 24.48
CA ILE A 137 10.29 -1.20 23.50
C ILE A 137 8.90 -1.53 24.02
N PRO A 138 8.00 -0.55 24.17
CA PRO A 138 6.66 -0.76 24.70
C PRO A 138 5.78 -1.48 23.69
N THR A 139 5.12 -2.55 24.15
CA THR A 139 4.09 -3.28 23.40
C THR A 139 2.77 -3.28 24.17
N LEU A 140 1.66 -3.58 23.48
CA LEU A 140 0.37 -3.67 24.15
C LEU A 140 0.38 -4.69 25.28
N PRO A 141 -0.22 -4.36 26.45
CA PRO A 141 -0.50 -5.34 27.49
C PRO A 141 -1.34 -6.47 26.92
N SER A 142 -0.83 -7.68 26.99
CA SER A 142 -1.45 -8.87 26.40
C SER A 142 -1.07 -10.12 27.14
N ILE A 143 -1.91 -11.16 27.03
CA ILE A 143 -1.72 -12.47 27.67
C ILE A 143 -2.04 -13.54 26.64
N THR A 144 -1.08 -14.43 26.40
CA THR A 144 -1.27 -15.60 25.55
C THR A 144 -2.11 -16.65 26.27
N THR A 145 -3.08 -17.23 25.57
CA THR A 145 -4.03 -18.21 26.13
C THR A 145 -4.20 -19.42 25.22
N TYR A 146 -4.36 -20.57 25.81
CA TYR A 146 -4.53 -21.86 25.14
C TYR A 146 -5.89 -22.50 25.43
N SER A 147 -6.68 -21.90 26.32
CA SER A 147 -8.00 -22.34 26.71
C SER A 147 -8.94 -21.17 26.98
N LEU A 148 -10.26 -21.43 26.89
CA LEU A 148 -11.26 -20.42 27.22
C LEU A 148 -11.15 -19.93 28.67
N SER A 149 -10.82 -20.83 29.61
CA SER A 149 -10.63 -20.45 31.01
C SER A 149 -9.51 -19.42 31.20
N GLU A 150 -8.37 -19.67 30.55
CA GLU A 150 -7.23 -18.71 30.54
C GLU A 150 -7.62 -17.39 29.90
N ALA A 151 -8.38 -17.41 28.78
CA ALA A 151 -8.81 -16.22 28.08
C ALA A 151 -9.74 -15.34 28.92
N LEU A 152 -10.66 -15.96 29.68
CA LEU A 152 -11.54 -15.25 30.61
C LEU A 152 -10.76 -14.60 31.76
N GLU A 153 -9.79 -15.30 32.33
CA GLU A 153 -8.91 -14.74 33.36
C GLU A 153 -8.08 -13.59 32.81
N ALA A 154 -7.50 -13.74 31.61
CA ALA A 154 -6.74 -12.70 30.93
C ALA A 154 -7.59 -11.46 30.67
N ALA A 155 -8.81 -11.63 30.16
CA ALA A 155 -9.72 -10.53 29.88
C ALA A 155 -10.15 -9.78 31.16
N ARG A 156 -10.43 -10.49 32.26
CA ARG A 156 -10.72 -9.85 33.55
C ARG A 156 -9.54 -9.04 34.07
N LYS A 157 -8.30 -9.52 33.86
CA LYS A 157 -7.08 -8.82 34.27
C LYS A 157 -6.80 -7.58 33.43
N LEU A 158 -7.03 -7.63 32.11
CA LEU A 158 -6.80 -6.53 31.19
C LEU A 158 -7.93 -5.49 31.19
N GLY A 159 -9.14 -5.91 31.56
CA GLY A 159 -10.37 -5.11 31.50
C GLY A 159 -11.01 -5.13 30.11
N TYR A 160 -12.34 -5.32 30.06
CA TYR A 160 -13.09 -5.21 28.80
C TYR A 160 -13.25 -3.76 28.33
N PRO A 161 -13.35 -3.53 27.00
CA PRO A 161 -13.25 -4.52 25.94
C PRO A 161 -11.83 -5.03 25.75
N VAL A 162 -11.71 -6.26 25.20
CA VAL A 162 -10.42 -6.87 24.82
C VAL A 162 -10.41 -7.23 23.34
N LEU A 163 -9.22 -7.26 22.73
CA LEU A 163 -8.99 -7.78 21.39
C LEU A 163 -8.41 -9.20 21.50
N ALA A 164 -9.05 -10.16 20.86
CA ALA A 164 -8.53 -11.51 20.68
C ALA A 164 -7.89 -11.64 19.29
N ARG A 165 -6.64 -12.12 19.23
CA ARG A 165 -5.89 -12.30 17.97
C ARG A 165 -5.32 -13.70 17.87
N VAL A 166 -5.41 -14.30 16.69
CA VAL A 166 -4.84 -15.61 16.39
C VAL A 166 -3.40 -15.43 15.92
N SER A 167 -2.47 -16.22 16.45
CA SER A 167 -1.06 -16.18 16.05
C SER A 167 -0.86 -16.82 14.66
N PHE A 168 0.11 -16.32 13.90
CA PHE A 168 0.50 -16.80 12.55
C PHE A 168 -0.55 -16.62 11.45
N ASN A 169 -1.67 -15.93 11.69
CA ASN A 169 -2.67 -15.67 10.66
C ASN A 169 -2.42 -14.34 9.95
N LEU A 170 -2.67 -14.34 8.63
CA LEU A 170 -2.55 -13.18 7.76
C LEU A 170 -3.82 -12.33 7.79
N GLY A 171 -3.66 -11.01 7.59
CA GLY A 171 -4.77 -10.09 7.45
C GLY A 171 -5.71 -10.06 8.65
N GLY A 172 -5.23 -10.40 9.86
CA GLY A 172 -6.04 -10.43 11.06
C GLY A 172 -7.10 -11.53 11.10
N ALA A 173 -7.02 -12.55 10.24
CA ALA A 173 -8.00 -13.63 10.17
C ALA A 173 -8.24 -14.28 11.54
N GLY A 174 -9.51 -14.36 11.95
CA GLY A 174 -9.93 -14.87 13.25
C GLY A 174 -9.78 -13.91 14.43
N ALA A 175 -9.33 -12.66 14.19
CA ALA A 175 -9.31 -11.63 15.21
C ALA A 175 -10.72 -11.09 15.47
N PHE A 176 -11.02 -10.78 16.74
CA PHE A 176 -12.29 -10.17 17.12
C PHE A 176 -12.17 -9.33 18.39
N VAL A 177 -13.03 -8.34 18.53
CA VAL A 177 -13.20 -7.59 19.77
C VAL A 177 -14.28 -8.27 20.60
N ALA A 178 -14.04 -8.42 21.91
CA ALA A 178 -15.03 -8.83 22.88
C ALA A 178 -15.30 -7.68 23.85
N SER A 179 -16.53 -7.19 23.84
CA SER A 179 -16.99 -6.09 24.70
C SER A 179 -17.26 -6.54 26.13
N ASP A 180 -17.54 -7.82 26.31
CA ASP A 180 -17.85 -8.48 27.57
C ASP A 180 -17.48 -9.97 27.56
N GLU A 181 -17.76 -10.65 28.68
CA GLU A 181 -17.45 -12.06 28.89
C GLU A 181 -18.26 -12.98 27.96
N GLU A 182 -19.52 -12.65 27.70
CA GLU A 182 -20.43 -13.47 26.89
C GLU A 182 -19.93 -13.47 25.42
N GLU A 183 -19.56 -12.33 24.91
CA GLU A 183 -19.04 -12.19 23.56
C GLU A 183 -17.70 -12.95 23.39
N LEU A 184 -16.82 -12.90 24.40
CA LEU A 184 -15.58 -13.67 24.41
C LEU A 184 -15.84 -15.18 24.36
N ILE A 185 -16.78 -15.69 25.18
CA ILE A 185 -17.15 -17.10 25.19
C ILE A 185 -17.64 -17.56 23.80
N ASN A 186 -18.52 -16.77 23.19
CA ASN A 186 -19.16 -17.12 21.92
C ASN A 186 -18.17 -17.21 20.75
N LYS A 187 -17.11 -16.39 20.75
CA LYS A 187 -16.17 -16.27 19.62
C LYS A 187 -14.84 -17.01 19.81
N TYR A 188 -14.41 -17.28 21.06
CA TYR A 188 -13.09 -17.81 21.37
C TYR A 188 -12.79 -19.16 20.71
N HIS A 189 -13.74 -20.10 20.75
CA HIS A 189 -13.54 -21.44 20.18
C HIS A 189 -13.31 -21.42 18.67
N LYS A 190 -13.98 -20.52 17.95
CA LYS A 190 -13.76 -20.33 16.51
C LYS A 190 -12.35 -19.79 16.23
N ALA A 191 -11.90 -18.81 17.01
CA ALA A 191 -10.55 -18.26 16.90
C ALA A 191 -9.48 -19.31 17.21
N LEU A 192 -9.65 -20.08 18.29
CA LEU A 192 -8.71 -21.14 18.68
C LEU A 192 -8.61 -22.24 17.61
N ALA A 193 -9.72 -22.57 16.94
CA ALA A 193 -9.75 -23.55 15.86
C ALA A 193 -9.02 -23.06 14.58
N GLN A 194 -8.91 -21.76 14.38
CA GLN A 194 -8.20 -21.15 13.24
C GLN A 194 -6.69 -20.99 13.51
N SER A 195 -6.25 -21.16 14.75
CA SER A 195 -4.84 -21.09 15.13
C SER A 195 -4.12 -22.41 14.81
N GLU A 196 -3.11 -22.37 13.97
CA GLU A 196 -2.28 -23.53 13.62
C GLU A 196 -1.58 -24.12 14.87
N ILE A 197 -1.23 -23.26 15.82
CA ILE A 197 -0.55 -23.63 17.08
C ILE A 197 -1.48 -23.65 18.30
N ARG A 198 -2.79 -23.49 18.07
CA ARG A 198 -3.82 -23.43 19.11
C ARG A 198 -3.54 -22.40 20.20
N GLU A 199 -3.15 -21.21 19.79
CA GLU A 199 -2.83 -20.07 20.62
C GLU A 199 -3.73 -18.88 20.24
N VAL A 200 -4.31 -18.21 21.23
CA VAL A 200 -5.04 -16.95 21.07
C VAL A 200 -4.49 -15.93 22.05
N LEU A 201 -4.07 -14.77 21.54
CA LEU A 201 -3.60 -13.66 22.34
C LEU A 201 -4.77 -12.78 22.74
N ILE A 202 -4.94 -12.53 24.03
CA ILE A 202 -5.90 -11.56 24.56
C ILE A 202 -5.13 -10.26 24.84
N GLU A 203 -5.51 -9.18 24.19
CA GLU A 203 -4.84 -7.86 24.26
C GLU A 203 -5.78 -6.80 24.81
N LYS A 204 -5.21 -5.80 25.49
CA LYS A 204 -5.92 -4.59 25.85
C LYS A 204 -6.44 -3.91 24.58
N TYR A 205 -7.74 -3.64 24.51
CA TYR A 205 -8.33 -2.94 23.39
C TYR A 205 -8.01 -1.44 23.48
N ILE A 206 -7.45 -0.88 22.38
CA ILE A 206 -7.10 0.53 22.26
C ILE A 206 -7.81 1.17 21.06
N GLY A 207 -9.05 0.77 20.80
CA GLY A 207 -9.86 1.38 19.76
C GLY A 207 -9.93 2.90 19.91
N GLY A 208 -9.85 3.60 18.78
CA GLY A 208 -9.84 5.05 18.75
C GLY A 208 -8.48 5.72 18.91
N TRP A 209 -7.40 4.95 19.14
CA TRP A 209 -6.04 5.48 19.07
C TRP A 209 -5.63 5.73 17.62
N LYS A 210 -4.68 6.65 17.39
CA LYS A 210 -4.05 6.81 16.08
C LYS A 210 -3.18 5.59 15.77
N GLU A 211 -3.13 5.21 14.51
CA GLU A 211 -2.22 4.18 14.00
C GLU A 211 -1.34 4.78 12.93
N VAL A 212 -0.04 4.54 13.05
CA VAL A 212 0.94 4.91 12.03
C VAL A 212 1.84 3.73 11.70
N GLU A 213 2.34 3.73 10.49
CA GLU A 213 3.25 2.72 9.99
C GLU A 213 4.55 3.37 9.51
N PHE A 214 5.66 2.73 9.84
CA PHE A 214 6.97 3.08 9.29
C PHE A 214 7.52 1.91 8.47
N GLU A 215 7.97 2.20 7.26
CA GLU A 215 8.82 1.29 6.51
C GLU A 215 10.27 1.58 6.88
N VAL A 216 10.93 0.59 7.44
CA VAL A 216 12.29 0.71 7.96
C VAL A 216 13.24 -0.16 7.16
N MET A 217 14.31 0.44 6.65
CA MET A 217 15.43 -0.26 6.01
C MET A 217 16.59 -0.38 6.98
N ARG A 218 17.28 -1.53 6.98
CA ARG A 218 18.48 -1.73 7.79
C ARG A 218 19.49 -2.62 7.08
N ASP A 219 20.76 -2.20 7.10
CA ASP A 219 21.87 -3.00 6.58
C ASP A 219 22.48 -3.93 7.65
N SER A 220 23.41 -4.80 7.22
CA SER A 220 24.11 -5.72 8.13
C SER A 220 25.10 -5.04 9.07
N TYR A 221 25.39 -3.77 8.88
CA TYR A 221 26.29 -2.97 9.73
C TYR A 221 25.55 -2.23 10.82
N GLY A 222 24.21 -2.24 10.81
CA GLY A 222 23.35 -1.59 11.80
C GLY A 222 22.90 -0.19 11.43
N ASN A 223 23.21 0.31 10.23
CA ASN A 223 22.64 1.55 9.73
C ASN A 223 21.15 1.35 9.41
N SER A 224 20.31 2.27 9.83
CA SER A 224 18.86 2.19 9.65
C SER A 224 18.28 3.50 9.15
N VAL A 225 17.23 3.39 8.32
CA VAL A 225 16.48 4.51 7.72
C VAL A 225 14.99 4.24 7.89
N ALA A 226 14.24 5.20 8.41
CA ALA A 226 12.78 5.20 8.38
C ALA A 226 12.32 5.91 7.09
N VAL A 227 11.98 5.13 6.08
CA VAL A 227 11.79 5.63 4.71
C VAL A 227 10.59 6.56 4.59
N VAL A 228 9.47 6.18 5.21
CA VAL A 228 8.24 6.98 5.20
C VAL A 228 7.37 6.63 6.40
N CYS A 229 6.69 7.66 6.93
CA CYS A 229 5.59 7.52 7.87
C CYS A 229 4.27 7.56 7.09
N MET A 230 3.45 6.54 7.30
CA MET A 230 2.09 6.46 6.77
C MET A 230 1.10 6.52 7.94
N GLU A 231 0.09 7.36 7.84
CA GLU A 231 -0.92 7.55 8.89
C GLU A 231 -2.27 6.98 8.45
N ASN A 232 -2.84 6.12 9.28
CA ASN A 232 -4.19 5.63 9.08
C ASN A 232 -5.21 6.73 9.44
N VAL A 233 -6.07 7.08 8.50
CA VAL A 233 -7.22 7.97 8.74
C VAL A 233 -8.22 7.30 9.67
N ASP A 234 -8.39 6.00 9.51
CA ASP A 234 -9.20 5.15 10.38
C ASP A 234 -8.42 4.83 11.66
N PRO A 235 -9.02 5.07 12.85
CA PRO A 235 -8.33 4.78 14.11
C PRO A 235 -8.20 3.29 14.36
N MET A 236 -7.33 2.93 15.33
CA MET A 236 -7.16 1.57 15.83
C MET A 236 -8.49 0.84 16.05
N GLY A 237 -8.55 -0.41 15.66
CA GLY A 237 -9.73 -1.28 15.66
C GLY A 237 -10.17 -1.70 14.26
N ILE A 238 -9.69 -1.02 13.22
CA ILE A 238 -9.82 -1.39 11.80
C ILE A 238 -8.46 -1.86 11.31
N HIS A 239 -8.44 -2.96 10.55
CA HIS A 239 -7.20 -3.47 9.97
C HIS A 239 -6.60 -2.43 9.02
N THR A 240 -5.29 -2.18 9.10
CA THR A 240 -4.60 -1.16 8.28
C THR A 240 -4.80 -1.38 6.77
N GLY A 241 -4.92 -2.63 6.31
CA GLY A 241 -5.25 -2.96 4.92
C GLY A 241 -6.61 -2.41 4.47
N ASP A 242 -7.55 -2.22 5.39
CA ASP A 242 -8.89 -1.67 5.15
C ASP A 242 -9.02 -0.20 5.55
N SER A 243 -7.96 0.42 6.02
CA SER A 243 -7.93 1.84 6.37
C SER A 243 -7.64 2.71 5.15
N VAL A 244 -8.22 3.91 5.12
CA VAL A 244 -7.67 5.01 4.30
C VAL A 244 -6.35 5.43 4.91
N VAL A 245 -5.29 5.53 4.11
CA VAL A 245 -3.93 5.87 4.59
C VAL A 245 -3.41 7.09 3.87
N VAL A 246 -2.73 7.96 4.59
CA VAL A 246 -2.07 9.13 4.02
C VAL A 246 -0.56 9.07 4.23
N ALA A 247 0.20 9.61 3.30
CA ALA A 247 1.62 9.83 3.42
C ALA A 247 1.98 11.24 2.88
N PRO A 248 2.87 11.97 3.58
CA PRO A 248 3.44 11.68 4.91
C PRO A 248 2.38 11.72 6.02
N CYS A 249 2.77 11.41 7.28
CA CYS A 249 1.90 11.60 8.45
C CYS A 249 1.56 13.09 8.60
N LEU A 250 0.26 13.43 8.71
CA LEU A 250 -0.24 14.81 8.64
C LEU A 250 -0.72 15.37 9.99
N THR A 251 -1.05 14.49 10.96
CA THR A 251 -1.64 14.93 12.23
C THR A 251 -0.73 14.68 13.45
N LEU A 252 0.49 14.18 13.22
CA LEU A 252 1.46 14.00 14.29
C LEU A 252 2.21 15.29 14.61
N THR A 253 2.45 15.54 15.89
CA THR A 253 3.44 16.52 16.32
C THR A 253 4.85 16.00 16.02
N ASN A 254 5.85 16.90 15.97
CA ASN A 254 7.23 16.49 15.77
C ASN A 254 7.72 15.49 16.85
N ASP A 255 7.32 15.68 18.12
CA ASP A 255 7.67 14.77 19.21
C ASP A 255 7.08 13.37 18.98
N GLU A 256 5.80 13.28 18.63
CA GLU A 256 5.13 12.01 18.33
C GLU A 256 5.80 11.31 17.16
N TYR A 257 6.09 12.05 16.07
CA TYR A 257 6.77 11.50 14.90
C TYR A 257 8.14 10.92 15.25
N GLN A 258 8.99 11.70 15.94
CA GLN A 258 10.35 11.26 16.28
C GLN A 258 10.35 10.07 17.24
N ARG A 259 9.45 10.04 18.20
CA ARG A 259 9.30 8.91 19.13
C ARG A 259 8.85 7.65 18.40
N ALA A 260 7.82 7.72 17.55
CA ALA A 260 7.34 6.60 16.77
C ALA A 260 8.42 6.09 15.79
N ARG A 261 9.15 6.99 15.14
CA ARG A 261 10.29 6.69 14.27
C ARG A 261 11.40 5.94 15.03
N LEU A 262 11.79 6.41 16.20
CA LEU A 262 12.82 5.76 17.02
C LEU A 262 12.37 4.38 17.53
N LEU A 263 11.11 4.22 17.92
CA LEU A 263 10.54 2.92 18.26
C LEU A 263 10.64 1.94 17.09
N SER A 264 10.30 2.39 15.89
CA SER A 264 10.33 1.56 14.67
C SER A 264 11.75 1.12 14.30
N ILE A 265 12.73 2.02 14.37
CA ILE A 265 14.16 1.69 14.22
C ILE A 265 14.62 0.73 15.32
N GLY A 266 14.16 0.93 16.55
CA GLY A 266 14.44 0.05 17.69
C GLY A 266 13.97 -1.38 17.45
N VAL A 267 12.77 -1.56 16.86
CA VAL A 267 12.23 -2.88 16.47
C VAL A 267 13.14 -3.53 15.44
N ALA A 268 13.49 -2.83 14.36
CA ALA A 268 14.37 -3.34 13.31
C ALA A 268 15.73 -3.81 13.87
N ASN A 269 16.28 -3.04 14.82
CA ASN A 269 17.51 -3.41 15.52
C ASN A 269 17.32 -4.66 16.39
N ALA A 270 16.23 -4.75 17.14
CA ALA A 270 15.96 -5.85 18.06
C ALA A 270 15.83 -7.20 17.33
N ILE A 271 15.22 -7.23 16.15
CA ILE A 271 15.09 -8.45 15.33
C ILE A 271 16.33 -8.73 14.46
N ASN A 272 17.36 -7.91 14.53
CA ASN A 272 18.53 -7.95 13.63
C ASN A 272 18.13 -7.93 12.15
N LEU A 273 17.23 -7.02 11.80
CA LEU A 273 16.76 -6.85 10.42
C LEU A 273 17.94 -6.68 9.46
N ILE A 274 17.88 -7.35 8.31
CA ILE A 274 18.70 -7.06 7.12
C ILE A 274 17.75 -7.00 5.93
N GLY A 275 17.56 -5.81 5.36
CA GLY A 275 16.58 -5.54 4.33
C GLY A 275 15.54 -4.55 4.82
N GLU A 276 14.28 -4.93 4.78
CA GLU A 276 13.13 -4.07 5.05
C GLU A 276 12.14 -4.71 6.02
N CYS A 277 11.49 -3.87 6.84
CA CYS A 277 10.32 -4.26 7.62
C CYS A 277 9.30 -3.12 7.75
N ASN A 278 8.03 -3.49 7.78
CA ASN A 278 6.95 -2.63 8.24
C ASN A 278 6.85 -2.69 9.77
N VAL A 279 6.66 -1.55 10.42
CA VAL A 279 6.42 -1.45 11.87
C VAL A 279 5.17 -0.61 12.13
N GLN A 280 4.18 -1.18 12.80
CA GLN A 280 2.94 -0.52 13.18
C GLN A 280 3.03 0.00 14.61
N VAL A 281 2.69 1.27 14.81
CA VAL A 281 2.73 1.97 16.10
C VAL A 281 1.38 2.61 16.40
N ALA A 282 0.83 2.30 17.57
CA ALA A 282 -0.37 2.95 18.11
C ALA A 282 0.05 4.13 18.98
N ILE A 283 -0.62 5.27 18.80
CA ILE A 283 -0.36 6.52 19.52
C ILE A 283 -1.63 6.96 20.24
N ASN A 284 -1.52 7.18 21.54
CA ASN A 284 -2.62 7.68 22.35
C ASN A 284 -2.94 9.14 22.01
N PRO A 285 -4.11 9.48 21.45
CA PRO A 285 -4.44 10.86 21.08
C PRO A 285 -4.67 11.79 22.28
N ARG A 286 -4.67 11.25 23.51
CA ARG A 286 -4.95 12.01 24.75
C ARG A 286 -3.84 11.91 25.79
N GLY A 287 -2.70 11.31 25.44
CA GLY A 287 -1.62 11.10 26.40
C GLY A 287 -0.31 10.69 25.72
N PRO A 288 0.75 10.51 26.48
CA PRO A 288 2.08 10.26 25.93
C PRO A 288 2.32 8.80 25.52
N ASP A 289 1.36 7.90 25.72
CA ASP A 289 1.56 6.47 25.50
C ASP A 289 1.66 6.13 24.01
N MET A 290 2.62 5.28 23.67
CA MET A 290 2.81 4.67 22.37
C MET A 290 3.13 3.21 22.53
N TYR A 291 2.59 2.37 21.65
CA TYR A 291 2.86 0.93 21.64
C TYR A 291 3.20 0.44 20.23
N VAL A 292 4.24 -0.36 20.13
CA VAL A 292 4.47 -1.15 18.91
C VAL A 292 3.46 -2.30 18.90
N ILE A 293 2.74 -2.42 17.79
CA ILE A 293 1.69 -3.41 17.60
C ILE A 293 2.24 -4.69 16.99
N GLU A 294 2.93 -4.54 15.86
CA GLU A 294 3.57 -5.66 15.16
C GLU A 294 4.65 -5.18 14.20
N THR A 295 5.45 -6.12 13.71
CA THR A 295 6.38 -5.90 12.62
C THR A 295 6.30 -7.05 11.62
N ASN A 296 6.43 -6.70 10.34
CA ASN A 296 6.53 -7.66 9.26
C ASN A 296 7.94 -7.60 8.67
N PRO A 297 8.87 -8.54 8.99
CA PRO A 297 10.28 -8.48 8.55
C PRO A 297 10.44 -8.96 7.10
N ARG A 298 9.64 -8.40 6.21
CA ARG A 298 9.56 -8.75 4.79
C ARG A 298 8.78 -7.69 4.04
N MET A 299 8.93 -7.66 2.73
CA MET A 299 8.06 -6.86 1.87
C MET A 299 6.58 -7.16 2.16
N SER A 300 5.75 -6.14 2.10
CA SER A 300 4.31 -6.18 2.42
C SER A 300 3.53 -5.32 1.42
N ARG A 301 2.20 -5.30 1.54
CA ARG A 301 1.36 -4.39 0.76
C ARG A 301 1.73 -2.92 1.05
N SER A 302 1.91 -2.58 2.32
CA SER A 302 2.35 -1.24 2.72
C SER A 302 3.73 -0.89 2.19
N SER A 303 4.65 -1.85 2.05
CA SER A 303 5.97 -1.61 1.44
C SER A 303 5.86 -1.27 -0.05
N ALA A 304 4.94 -1.92 -0.79
CA ALA A 304 4.67 -1.56 -2.19
C ALA A 304 4.11 -0.14 -2.30
N LEU A 305 3.11 0.19 -1.48
CA LEU A 305 2.57 1.54 -1.36
C LEU A 305 3.67 2.57 -1.01
N ALA A 306 4.43 2.31 0.04
CA ALA A 306 5.49 3.19 0.54
C ALA A 306 6.57 3.46 -0.51
N SER A 307 6.95 2.42 -1.26
CA SER A 307 7.93 2.54 -2.35
C SER A 307 7.46 3.51 -3.44
N LYS A 308 6.19 3.40 -3.83
CA LYS A 308 5.59 4.28 -4.85
C LYS A 308 5.29 5.68 -4.29
N ALA A 309 4.82 5.76 -3.05
CA ALA A 309 4.52 7.03 -2.39
C ALA A 309 5.77 7.87 -2.14
N SER A 310 6.89 7.25 -1.77
CA SER A 310 8.10 7.96 -1.38
C SER A 310 9.16 8.10 -2.48
N GLY A 311 8.97 7.43 -3.65
CA GLY A 311 10.02 7.37 -4.66
C GLY A 311 11.31 6.69 -4.15
N TYR A 312 11.17 5.74 -3.22
CA TYR A 312 12.29 4.99 -2.65
C TYR A 312 12.11 3.49 -2.97
N PRO A 313 12.98 2.86 -3.76
CA PRO A 313 12.76 1.52 -4.30
C PRO A 313 13.08 0.44 -3.25
N LEU A 314 12.16 0.27 -2.28
CA LEU A 314 12.34 -0.59 -1.09
C LEU A 314 12.79 -2.00 -1.44
N ALA A 315 12.08 -2.70 -2.33
CA ALA A 315 12.37 -4.09 -2.64
C ALA A 315 13.73 -4.27 -3.34
N TYR A 316 14.06 -3.36 -4.26
CA TYR A 316 15.36 -3.37 -4.95
C TYR A 316 16.52 -3.16 -3.96
N LEU A 317 16.40 -2.12 -3.12
CA LEU A 317 17.43 -1.82 -2.13
C LEU A 317 17.52 -2.91 -1.05
N ALA A 318 16.37 -3.44 -0.57
CA ALA A 318 16.37 -4.56 0.37
C ALA A 318 17.15 -5.75 -0.17
N ALA A 319 16.96 -6.13 -1.45
CA ALA A 319 17.71 -7.21 -2.07
C ALA A 319 19.23 -6.93 -2.09
N LYS A 320 19.65 -5.70 -2.41
CA LYS A 320 21.08 -5.31 -2.36
C LYS A 320 21.64 -5.40 -0.94
N LEU A 321 20.88 -4.95 0.07
CA LEU A 321 21.31 -5.05 1.48
C LEU A 321 21.51 -6.50 1.93
N THR A 322 20.71 -7.45 1.44
CA THR A 322 20.87 -8.88 1.76
C THR A 322 22.19 -9.46 1.22
N LEU A 323 22.81 -8.82 0.24
CA LEU A 323 24.13 -9.19 -0.29
C LEU A 323 25.30 -8.54 0.47
N GLY A 324 24.99 -7.72 1.47
CA GLY A 324 25.99 -7.10 2.34
C GLY A 324 26.39 -5.68 1.97
N TYR A 325 25.66 -5.03 1.05
CA TYR A 325 25.81 -3.59 0.81
C TYR A 325 25.39 -2.77 2.01
N ARG A 326 25.98 -1.60 2.15
CA ARG A 326 25.59 -0.60 3.13
C ARG A 326 24.57 0.38 2.50
N LEU A 327 23.75 1.00 3.33
CA LEU A 327 22.79 2.01 2.88
C LEU A 327 23.46 3.21 2.20
N ASP A 328 24.63 3.62 2.67
CA ASP A 328 25.39 4.75 2.11
C ASP A 328 26.16 4.43 0.81
N GLU A 329 26.27 3.15 0.44
CA GLU A 329 26.89 2.68 -0.82
C GLU A 329 25.89 2.60 -1.98
N LEU A 330 24.58 2.57 -1.67
CA LEU A 330 23.53 2.38 -2.65
C LEU A 330 22.89 3.72 -3.05
N ILE A 331 22.68 3.91 -4.35
CA ILE A 331 21.97 5.07 -4.87
C ILE A 331 20.48 4.76 -4.95
N ASN A 332 19.62 5.70 -4.56
CA ASN A 332 18.20 5.67 -4.88
C ASN A 332 18.01 5.77 -6.40
N LYS A 333 17.65 4.67 -7.03
CA LYS A 333 17.53 4.54 -8.50
C LYS A 333 16.29 5.27 -9.06
N VAL A 334 15.33 5.64 -8.22
CA VAL A 334 14.15 6.41 -8.66
C VAL A 334 14.53 7.86 -8.89
N THR A 335 15.14 8.51 -7.91
CA THR A 335 15.49 9.93 -7.97
C THR A 335 16.88 10.18 -8.58
N ASN A 336 17.78 9.21 -8.55
CA ASN A 336 19.18 9.30 -8.98
C ASN A 336 19.96 10.50 -8.37
N ARG A 337 19.56 10.95 -7.18
CA ARG A 337 20.13 12.14 -6.51
C ARG A 337 20.63 11.87 -5.10
N THR A 338 20.07 10.88 -4.42
CA THR A 338 20.38 10.55 -3.04
C THR A 338 20.90 9.13 -2.91
N VAL A 339 21.60 8.86 -1.81
CA VAL A 339 21.92 7.50 -1.38
C VAL A 339 20.75 6.90 -0.60
N ALA A 340 20.73 5.57 -0.44
CA ALA A 340 19.69 4.88 0.30
C ALA A 340 19.67 5.20 1.80
N ALA A 341 20.73 5.80 2.34
CA ALA A 341 20.78 6.29 3.73
C ALA A 341 20.00 7.60 3.94
N PHE A 342 19.51 8.24 2.89
CA PHE A 342 18.72 9.47 2.96
C PHE A 342 17.24 9.17 3.16
N GLU A 343 16.65 9.72 4.23
CA GLU A 343 15.20 9.62 4.47
C GLU A 343 14.42 10.56 3.54
N PRO A 344 13.45 10.05 2.76
CA PRO A 344 12.66 10.88 1.87
C PRO A 344 11.88 11.97 2.60
N SER A 345 11.82 13.15 2.00
CA SER A 345 10.92 14.24 2.38
C SER A 345 10.02 14.59 1.19
N LEU A 346 8.70 14.49 1.37
CA LEU A 346 7.73 14.64 0.29
C LEU A 346 7.21 16.08 0.22
N ASP A 347 7.10 16.62 -0.99
CA ASP A 347 6.46 17.91 -1.28
C ASP A 347 5.04 17.78 -1.83
N TYR A 348 4.48 16.57 -1.77
CA TYR A 348 3.14 16.19 -2.19
C TYR A 348 2.48 15.32 -1.11
N VAL A 349 1.19 15.07 -1.27
CA VAL A 349 0.40 14.19 -0.40
C VAL A 349 -0.05 12.98 -1.20
N VAL A 350 -0.01 11.83 -0.54
CA VAL A 350 -0.52 10.56 -1.07
C VAL A 350 -1.71 10.12 -0.25
N VAL A 351 -2.78 9.67 -0.90
CA VAL A 351 -3.95 9.03 -0.26
C VAL A 351 -4.15 7.65 -0.85
N LYS A 352 -4.06 6.62 -0.01
CA LYS A 352 -4.42 5.24 -0.34
C LYS A 352 -5.85 4.98 0.11
N ILE A 353 -6.66 4.40 -0.78
CA ILE A 353 -8.00 3.90 -0.43
C ILE A 353 -8.08 2.42 -0.81
N PRO A 354 -8.54 1.54 0.12
CA PRO A 354 -8.80 0.14 -0.19
C PRO A 354 -9.96 -0.04 -1.17
N ARG A 355 -9.92 -1.11 -1.94
CA ARG A 355 -11.02 -1.54 -2.81
C ARG A 355 -11.74 -2.74 -2.18
N TRP A 356 -13.01 -2.60 -1.92
CA TRP A 356 -13.88 -3.66 -1.42
C TRP A 356 -14.84 -4.13 -2.54
N GLU A 357 -15.25 -5.38 -2.47
CA GLU A 357 -16.25 -6.00 -3.37
C GLU A 357 -17.50 -6.43 -2.56
N SER A 358 -17.81 -5.71 -1.50
CA SER A 358 -18.93 -5.99 -0.60
C SER A 358 -20.26 -6.12 -1.34
N ASP A 359 -20.49 -5.30 -2.35
CA ASP A 359 -21.72 -5.32 -3.16
C ASP A 359 -21.93 -6.64 -3.91
N ARG A 360 -20.86 -7.38 -4.23
CA ARG A 360 -20.95 -8.68 -4.92
C ARG A 360 -21.30 -9.83 -4.01
N PHE A 361 -20.99 -9.70 -2.73
CA PHE A 361 -21.16 -10.77 -1.75
C PHE A 361 -22.27 -10.50 -0.75
N GLU A 362 -23.05 -9.42 -0.95
CA GLU A 362 -24.06 -8.94 0.00
C GLU A 362 -23.48 -8.79 1.43
N ALA A 363 -22.17 -8.57 1.52
CA ALA A 363 -21.43 -8.47 2.77
C ALA A 363 -21.35 -7.00 3.18
N ASP A 364 -22.42 -6.51 3.82
CA ASP A 364 -22.49 -5.14 4.34
C ASP A 364 -21.99 -5.06 5.80
N GLU A 365 -20.86 -5.74 6.05
CA GLU A 365 -20.24 -5.81 7.38
C GLU A 365 -19.44 -4.54 7.71
N PRO A 366 -19.39 -4.13 8.97
CA PRO A 366 -18.49 -3.07 9.42
C PRO A 366 -17.02 -3.45 9.23
N LEU A 367 -16.18 -2.47 8.94
CA LEU A 367 -14.73 -2.65 8.95
C LEU A 367 -14.26 -2.98 10.37
N GLY A 368 -13.33 -3.90 10.49
CA GLY A 368 -12.86 -4.44 11.75
C GLY A 368 -11.40 -4.90 11.72
N PRO A 369 -10.98 -5.71 12.68
CA PRO A 369 -9.59 -6.16 12.77
C PRO A 369 -9.19 -7.20 11.72
N GLU A 370 -10.16 -7.79 11.00
CA GLU A 370 -9.92 -8.72 9.90
C GLU A 370 -9.99 -7.98 8.56
N MET A 371 -8.99 -8.19 7.69
CA MET A 371 -8.91 -7.52 6.40
C MET A 371 -9.90 -8.08 5.39
N MET A 372 -10.67 -7.21 4.73
CA MET A 372 -11.68 -7.56 3.73
C MET A 372 -11.36 -7.02 2.33
N SER A 373 -10.49 -6.04 2.20
CA SER A 373 -10.14 -5.44 0.91
C SER A 373 -9.32 -6.40 0.04
N ILE A 374 -9.49 -6.28 -1.28
CA ILE A 374 -8.84 -7.13 -2.28
C ILE A 374 -7.84 -6.39 -3.16
N GLY A 375 -7.82 -5.08 -3.10
CA GLY A 375 -6.91 -4.21 -3.83
C GLY A 375 -6.90 -2.83 -3.21
N GLU A 376 -6.08 -1.95 -3.76
CA GLU A 376 -5.98 -0.57 -3.31
C GLU A 376 -5.63 0.38 -4.45
N VAL A 377 -5.90 1.66 -4.24
CA VAL A 377 -5.55 2.74 -5.14
C VAL A 377 -4.67 3.74 -4.40
N MET A 378 -3.88 4.52 -5.14
CA MET A 378 -3.05 5.57 -4.58
C MET A 378 -3.21 6.85 -5.39
N GLY A 379 -3.85 7.87 -4.82
CA GLY A 379 -3.93 9.22 -5.38
C GLY A 379 -2.77 10.08 -4.91
N ILE A 380 -2.19 10.86 -5.83
CA ILE A 380 -1.11 11.81 -5.53
C ILE A 380 -1.59 13.21 -5.88
N GLY A 381 -1.37 14.18 -4.98
CA GLY A 381 -1.72 15.58 -5.18
C GLY A 381 -0.86 16.52 -4.36
N ARG A 382 -0.99 17.83 -4.60
CA ARG A 382 -0.30 18.88 -3.83
C ARG A 382 -1.09 19.27 -2.58
N THR A 383 -2.37 18.86 -2.51
CA THR A 383 -3.24 19.00 -1.36
C THR A 383 -3.84 17.65 -0.98
N LEU A 384 -4.27 17.50 0.26
CA LEU A 384 -4.94 16.29 0.74
C LEU A 384 -6.24 16.05 -0.03
N GLU A 385 -6.99 17.12 -0.31
CA GLU A 385 -8.24 17.09 -1.05
C GLU A 385 -8.03 16.58 -2.48
N GLU A 386 -7.02 17.09 -3.19
CA GLU A 386 -6.68 16.64 -4.54
C GLU A 386 -6.35 15.15 -4.55
N ALA A 387 -5.44 14.71 -3.66
CA ALA A 387 -5.05 13.32 -3.56
C ALA A 387 -6.23 12.41 -3.22
N TRP A 388 -7.12 12.84 -2.31
CA TRP A 388 -8.29 12.05 -1.92
C TRP A 388 -9.33 11.95 -3.04
N GLN A 389 -9.65 13.05 -3.71
CA GLN A 389 -10.58 13.05 -4.83
C GLN A 389 -10.11 12.18 -5.99
N LYS A 390 -8.81 12.25 -6.34
CA LYS A 390 -8.18 11.34 -7.32
C LYS A 390 -8.31 9.88 -6.88
N ALA A 391 -7.97 9.57 -5.63
CA ALA A 391 -8.07 8.21 -5.11
C ALA A 391 -9.51 7.66 -5.17
N VAL A 392 -10.54 8.50 -4.92
CA VAL A 392 -11.94 8.09 -5.09
C VAL A 392 -12.26 7.74 -6.54
N ARG A 393 -11.82 8.55 -7.52
CA ARG A 393 -12.02 8.27 -8.94
C ARG A 393 -11.30 6.99 -9.39
N MET A 394 -10.15 6.71 -8.80
CA MET A 394 -9.34 5.52 -9.07
C MET A 394 -9.99 4.21 -8.58
N LEU A 395 -10.93 4.26 -7.63
CA LEU A 395 -11.65 3.08 -7.14
C LEU A 395 -12.49 2.37 -8.22
N ASP A 396 -12.83 3.05 -9.31
CA ASP A 396 -13.68 2.52 -10.40
C ASP A 396 -15.05 2.03 -9.90
N ILE A 397 -15.67 2.78 -8.98
CA ILE A 397 -17.01 2.52 -8.43
C ILE A 397 -18.07 3.46 -9.00
N GLY A 398 -17.72 4.28 -10.00
CA GLY A 398 -18.64 5.21 -10.67
C GLY A 398 -18.79 6.57 -9.98
N GLU A 399 -18.04 6.83 -8.91
CA GLU A 399 -18.04 8.12 -8.22
C GLU A 399 -17.00 9.09 -8.85
N PRO A 400 -17.37 10.36 -9.13
CA PRO A 400 -16.48 11.33 -9.78
C PRO A 400 -15.50 12.00 -8.81
N GLY A 401 -15.56 11.67 -7.54
CA GLY A 401 -14.80 12.19 -6.43
C GLY A 401 -15.61 12.08 -5.13
N LEU A 402 -15.23 12.84 -4.12
CA LEU A 402 -15.93 12.86 -2.81
C LEU A 402 -17.38 13.39 -2.91
N VAL A 403 -17.69 14.16 -3.94
CA VAL A 403 -18.98 14.83 -4.13
C VAL A 403 -19.48 14.74 -5.57
N GLY A 404 -20.77 14.99 -5.79
CA GLY A 404 -21.38 15.05 -7.12
C GLY A 404 -21.68 13.70 -7.77
N GLY A 405 -21.41 12.60 -7.10
CA GLY A 405 -21.70 11.25 -7.56
C GLY A 405 -23.06 10.70 -7.13
N ARG A 406 -23.30 9.43 -7.39
CA ARG A 406 -24.56 8.76 -7.04
C ARG A 406 -24.79 8.72 -5.52
N ILE A 407 -23.78 8.29 -4.76
CA ILE A 407 -23.87 8.23 -3.29
C ILE A 407 -24.19 9.62 -2.74
N TYR A 408 -23.45 10.64 -3.18
CA TYR A 408 -23.64 12.00 -2.71
C TYR A 408 -25.05 12.55 -2.97
N ASN A 409 -25.67 12.22 -4.12
CA ASN A 409 -26.94 12.77 -4.52
C ASN A 409 -28.16 11.94 -4.05
N GLU A 410 -28.02 10.62 -3.91
CA GLU A 410 -29.14 9.69 -3.72
C GLU A 410 -29.21 9.07 -2.32
N ALA A 411 -28.09 9.00 -1.56
CA ALA A 411 -28.09 8.40 -0.23
C ALA A 411 -28.96 9.19 0.74
N THR A 412 -29.76 8.45 1.53
CA THR A 412 -30.57 9.06 2.60
C THR A 412 -29.70 9.39 3.83
N ILE A 413 -30.22 10.27 4.68
CA ILE A 413 -29.53 10.64 5.93
C ILE A 413 -29.39 9.42 6.83
N GLU A 414 -30.41 8.57 6.92
CA GLU A 414 -30.43 7.34 7.73
C GLU A 414 -29.34 6.36 7.26
N GLU A 415 -29.27 6.12 5.95
CA GLU A 415 -28.23 5.29 5.35
C GLU A 415 -26.84 5.86 5.62
N ALA A 416 -26.65 7.15 5.37
CA ALA A 416 -25.36 7.81 5.58
C ALA A 416 -24.92 7.73 7.06
N ARG A 417 -25.85 7.95 8.01
CA ARG A 417 -25.55 7.79 9.45
C ARG A 417 -25.14 6.37 9.79
N GLU A 418 -25.86 5.36 9.29
CA GLU A 418 -25.54 3.95 9.54
C GLU A 418 -24.15 3.62 9.00
N LYS A 419 -23.86 3.95 7.75
CA LYS A 419 -22.56 3.67 7.11
C LYS A 419 -21.40 4.34 7.85
N VAL A 420 -21.56 5.58 8.28
CA VAL A 420 -20.54 6.34 9.01
C VAL A 420 -20.36 5.82 10.44
N MET A 421 -21.43 5.65 11.20
CA MET A 421 -21.36 5.22 12.60
C MET A 421 -20.85 3.78 12.74
N ARG A 422 -21.20 2.89 11.82
CA ARG A 422 -20.74 1.50 11.80
C ARG A 422 -19.42 1.29 11.07
N ARG A 423 -18.81 2.35 10.53
CA ARG A 423 -17.54 2.27 9.79
C ARG A 423 -17.60 1.22 8.68
N LYS A 424 -18.59 1.33 7.80
CA LYS A 424 -18.71 0.45 6.65
C LYS A 424 -17.80 0.90 5.49
N PRO A 425 -17.50 0.04 4.48
CA PRO A 425 -16.76 0.44 3.29
C PRO A 425 -17.24 1.76 2.69
N TYR A 426 -16.31 2.61 2.25
CA TYR A 426 -16.59 3.93 1.66
C TYR A 426 -17.30 4.94 2.58
N TRP A 427 -17.23 4.77 3.91
CA TRP A 427 -17.85 5.66 4.91
C TRP A 427 -17.59 7.15 4.65
N PHE A 428 -16.44 7.51 4.08
CA PHE A 428 -16.06 8.89 3.80
C PHE A 428 -16.95 9.56 2.74
N LEU A 429 -17.52 8.81 1.78
CA LEU A 429 -18.49 9.32 0.82
C LEU A 429 -19.82 9.66 1.51
N TYR A 430 -20.22 8.82 2.46
CA TYR A 430 -21.42 9.07 3.27
C TYR A 430 -21.19 10.18 4.30
N ALA A 431 -19.96 10.38 4.79
CA ALA A 431 -19.59 11.53 5.60
C ALA A 431 -19.79 12.85 4.82
N ALA A 432 -19.44 12.87 3.53
CA ALA A 432 -19.71 14.02 2.66
C ALA A 432 -21.22 14.31 2.54
N VAL A 433 -22.09 13.30 2.48
CA VAL A 433 -23.55 13.47 2.51
C VAL A 433 -24.00 14.12 3.80
N LEU A 434 -23.53 13.63 4.95
CA LEU A 434 -23.91 14.20 6.26
C LEU A 434 -23.43 15.64 6.43
N LEU A 435 -22.22 15.97 5.95
CA LEU A 435 -21.72 17.35 5.96
C LEU A 435 -22.57 18.29 5.09
N ARG A 436 -23.04 17.81 3.93
CA ARG A 436 -24.01 18.54 3.08
C ARG A 436 -25.31 18.84 3.83
N GLU A 437 -25.78 17.88 4.62
CA GLU A 437 -27.03 17.99 5.41
C GLU A 437 -26.87 18.78 6.72
N GLY A 438 -25.67 19.35 6.96
CA GLY A 438 -25.41 20.25 8.08
C GLY A 438 -24.90 19.59 9.36
N TYR A 439 -24.55 18.31 9.34
CA TYR A 439 -23.83 17.67 10.44
C TYR A 439 -22.44 18.29 10.59
N SER A 440 -22.01 18.46 11.83
CA SER A 440 -20.71 19.08 12.13
C SER A 440 -19.56 18.07 12.04
N VAL A 441 -18.36 18.58 11.77
CA VAL A 441 -17.12 17.80 11.86
C VAL A 441 -16.92 17.20 13.25
N ASP A 442 -17.36 17.90 14.31
CA ASP A 442 -17.28 17.42 15.69
C ASP A 442 -18.15 16.18 15.95
N GLU A 443 -19.37 16.16 15.41
CA GLU A 443 -20.26 15.00 15.50
C GLU A 443 -19.66 13.81 14.77
N LEU A 444 -19.21 14.00 13.52
CA LEU A 444 -18.61 12.92 12.73
C LEU A 444 -17.34 12.39 13.40
N SER A 445 -16.47 13.26 13.90
CA SER A 445 -15.26 12.84 14.62
C SER A 445 -15.59 12.04 15.88
N LYS A 446 -16.62 12.46 16.63
CA LYS A 446 -17.09 11.73 17.82
C LYS A 446 -17.62 10.33 17.48
N TRP A 447 -18.33 10.18 16.36
CA TRP A 447 -18.89 8.88 15.94
C TRP A 447 -17.83 7.94 15.38
N THR A 448 -16.89 8.48 14.61
CA THR A 448 -15.92 7.68 13.85
C THR A 448 -14.57 7.53 14.56
N GLY A 449 -14.23 8.42 15.46
CA GLY A 449 -12.87 8.52 16.01
C GLY A 449 -11.84 9.10 15.03
N VAL A 450 -12.26 9.48 13.81
CA VAL A 450 -11.38 10.10 12.81
C VAL A 450 -10.97 11.49 13.25
N ASP A 451 -9.69 11.83 13.05
CA ASP A 451 -9.19 13.17 13.36
C ASP A 451 -9.94 14.24 12.53
N LYS A 452 -10.28 15.34 13.19
CA LYS A 452 -10.98 16.46 12.58
C LYS A 452 -10.25 17.06 11.37
N PHE A 453 -8.94 16.92 11.33
CA PHE A 453 -8.13 17.37 10.20
C PHE A 453 -8.61 16.74 8.88
N PHE A 454 -8.79 15.42 8.87
CA PHE A 454 -9.27 14.68 7.69
C PHE A 454 -10.72 14.99 7.34
N LEU A 455 -11.59 15.09 8.35
CA LEU A 455 -13.00 15.44 8.13
C LEU A 455 -13.17 16.88 7.61
N ASN A 456 -12.30 17.81 8.03
CA ASN A 456 -12.28 19.16 7.49
C ASN A 456 -11.84 19.20 6.02
N ALA A 457 -10.95 18.32 5.57
CA ALA A 457 -10.61 18.20 4.16
C ALA A 457 -11.85 17.79 3.34
N ILE A 458 -12.60 16.77 3.80
CA ILE A 458 -13.88 16.41 3.15
C ILE A 458 -14.85 17.58 3.15
N LYS A 459 -14.95 18.30 4.27
CA LYS A 459 -15.84 19.46 4.41
C LYS A 459 -15.51 20.57 3.42
N ARG A 460 -14.22 20.92 3.23
CA ARG A 460 -13.81 21.92 2.22
C ARG A 460 -14.28 21.57 0.83
N VAL A 461 -14.20 20.31 0.43
CA VAL A 461 -14.68 19.82 -0.87
C VAL A 461 -16.21 19.94 -0.95
N VAL A 462 -16.94 19.57 0.12
CA VAL A 462 -18.39 19.71 0.19
C VAL A 462 -18.82 21.18 0.09
N ASP A 463 -18.20 22.07 0.86
CA ASP A 463 -18.51 23.49 0.89
C ASP A 463 -18.29 24.15 -0.48
N ALA A 464 -17.17 23.85 -1.15
CA ALA A 464 -16.86 24.35 -2.48
C ALA A 464 -17.87 23.86 -3.53
N TYR A 465 -18.21 22.56 -3.52
CA TYR A 465 -19.21 21.99 -4.43
C TYR A 465 -20.59 22.59 -4.24
N GLU A 466 -21.08 22.68 -3.01
CA GLU A 466 -22.39 23.22 -2.68
C GLU A 466 -22.45 24.73 -2.94
N GLY A 467 -21.36 25.46 -2.67
CA GLY A 467 -21.23 26.87 -2.98
C GLY A 467 -21.39 27.15 -4.48
N LEU A 468 -20.72 26.36 -5.31
CA LEU A 468 -20.84 26.44 -6.77
C LEU A 468 -22.25 26.03 -7.24
N ARG A 469 -22.77 24.90 -6.76
CA ARG A 469 -24.08 24.35 -7.15
C ARG A 469 -25.23 25.26 -6.82
N LYS A 470 -25.17 25.98 -5.71
CA LYS A 470 -26.20 26.95 -5.25
C LYS A 470 -26.00 28.34 -5.81
N GLY A 471 -24.96 28.59 -6.62
CA GLY A 471 -24.64 29.92 -7.15
C GLY A 471 -24.17 30.91 -6.09
N LEU A 472 -23.74 30.44 -4.93
CA LEU A 472 -23.19 31.28 -3.85
C LEU A 472 -21.75 31.69 -4.12
N ILE A 473 -21.02 30.91 -4.91
CA ILE A 473 -19.66 31.15 -5.36
C ILE A 473 -19.73 31.39 -6.88
N PRO A 474 -19.31 32.55 -7.40
CA PRO A 474 -19.33 32.83 -8.83
C PRO A 474 -18.18 32.03 -9.50
N LEU A 475 -18.44 31.44 -10.66
CA LEU A 475 -17.39 30.82 -11.46
C LEU A 475 -16.59 31.89 -12.21
N ASN A 476 -15.44 32.23 -11.66
CA ASN A 476 -14.43 33.10 -12.28
C ASN A 476 -13.10 32.33 -12.33
N GLU A 477 -12.04 32.95 -12.84
CA GLU A 477 -10.72 32.33 -12.99
C GLU A 477 -10.15 31.87 -11.63
N ASP A 478 -10.25 32.71 -10.59
CA ASP A 478 -9.71 32.41 -9.25
C ASP A 478 -10.48 31.22 -8.61
N THR A 479 -11.80 31.24 -8.68
CA THR A 479 -12.63 30.13 -8.17
C THR A 479 -12.38 28.85 -8.93
N LEU A 480 -12.20 28.93 -10.24
CA LEU A 480 -11.88 27.76 -11.06
C LEU A 480 -10.52 27.18 -10.65
N GLU A 481 -9.54 28.01 -10.40
CA GLU A 481 -8.22 27.58 -9.91
C GLU A 481 -8.33 26.89 -8.55
N GLU A 482 -9.05 27.51 -7.60
CA GLU A 482 -9.29 26.93 -6.27
C GLU A 482 -9.97 25.55 -6.37
N LEU A 483 -10.98 25.38 -7.23
CA LEU A 483 -11.66 24.11 -7.44
C LEU A 483 -10.68 23.03 -7.95
N TYR A 484 -9.85 23.37 -8.94
CA TYR A 484 -8.87 22.43 -9.47
C TYR A 484 -7.77 22.08 -8.46
N VAL A 485 -7.33 23.04 -7.64
CA VAL A 485 -6.36 22.79 -6.54
C VAL A 485 -6.97 21.89 -5.45
N LEU A 486 -8.29 21.97 -5.23
CA LEU A 486 -9.02 21.02 -4.39
C LEU A 486 -9.28 19.66 -5.07
N GLY A 487 -8.80 19.45 -6.29
CA GLY A 487 -8.87 18.19 -7.02
C GLY A 487 -10.20 17.92 -7.71
N PHE A 488 -11.02 18.93 -7.94
CA PHE A 488 -12.25 18.77 -8.74
C PHE A 488 -11.91 18.38 -10.18
N SER A 489 -12.65 17.41 -10.73
CA SER A 489 -12.63 17.09 -12.14
C SER A 489 -13.59 17.99 -12.94
N GLU A 490 -13.37 18.11 -14.25
CA GLU A 490 -14.31 18.78 -15.15
C GLU A 490 -15.73 18.20 -15.00
N GLU A 491 -15.83 16.89 -14.79
CA GLU A 491 -17.12 16.21 -14.58
C GLU A 491 -17.84 16.69 -13.32
N GLN A 492 -17.13 16.88 -12.20
CA GLN A 492 -17.72 17.40 -10.96
C GLN A 492 -18.16 18.85 -11.12
N ILE A 493 -17.34 19.70 -11.75
CA ILE A 493 -17.68 21.10 -12.02
C ILE A 493 -18.90 21.18 -12.93
N ARG A 494 -18.93 20.39 -14.01
CA ARG A 494 -20.05 20.29 -14.93
C ARG A 494 -21.35 19.88 -14.23
N ARG A 495 -21.28 18.91 -13.32
CA ARG A 495 -22.45 18.48 -12.53
C ARG A 495 -22.94 19.56 -11.57
N ALA A 496 -22.03 20.30 -10.94
CA ALA A 496 -22.41 21.40 -10.06
C ALA A 496 -23.08 22.55 -10.81
N LEU A 497 -22.59 22.88 -12.00
CA LEU A 497 -23.13 23.96 -12.84
C LEU A 497 -24.41 23.56 -13.61
N GLY A 498 -24.65 22.29 -13.83
CA GLY A 498 -25.69 21.80 -14.75
C GLY A 498 -25.40 22.13 -16.22
N GLY A 499 -24.14 22.39 -16.59
CA GLY A 499 -23.72 22.83 -17.92
C GLY A 499 -22.24 22.54 -18.18
N ASP A 500 -21.66 23.13 -19.22
CA ASP A 500 -20.27 22.96 -19.58
C ASP A 500 -19.33 23.50 -18.49
N ALA A 501 -18.23 22.78 -18.26
CA ALA A 501 -17.15 23.19 -17.37
C ALA A 501 -15.97 23.72 -18.18
N PRO A 502 -15.32 24.82 -17.78
CA PRO A 502 -14.07 25.24 -18.38
C PRO A 502 -12.98 24.21 -18.14
N SER A 503 -12.21 23.90 -19.18
CA SER A 503 -11.08 22.98 -19.11
C SER A 503 -9.80 23.74 -18.78
N ARG A 504 -8.98 23.19 -17.86
CA ARG A 504 -7.65 23.71 -17.55
C ARG A 504 -6.64 22.58 -17.64
N LEU A 505 -5.52 22.82 -18.33
CA LEU A 505 -4.47 21.82 -18.47
C LEU A 505 -3.62 21.80 -17.18
N PRO A 506 -3.46 20.64 -16.51
CA PRO A 506 -2.61 20.51 -15.32
C PRO A 506 -1.12 20.60 -15.69
N VAL A 507 -0.27 20.82 -14.70
CA VAL A 507 1.18 20.65 -14.83
C VAL A 507 1.60 19.23 -14.51
N VAL A 508 2.75 18.81 -15.06
CA VAL A 508 3.41 17.54 -14.80
C VAL A 508 4.47 17.73 -13.72
N LYS A 509 4.31 17.06 -12.60
CA LYS A 509 5.29 17.07 -11.50
C LYS A 509 6.01 15.74 -11.40
N GLN A 510 7.25 15.77 -10.95
CA GLN A 510 8.04 14.58 -10.62
C GLN A 510 7.80 14.15 -9.17
N ILE A 511 7.84 12.83 -8.92
CA ILE A 511 7.96 12.31 -7.55
C ILE A 511 9.31 12.75 -7.00
N ASP A 512 9.29 13.51 -5.92
CA ASP A 512 10.46 14.12 -5.32
C ASP A 512 10.61 13.70 -3.85
N THR A 513 11.82 13.25 -3.50
CA THR A 513 12.18 12.86 -2.13
C THR A 513 12.99 13.92 -1.39
N LEU A 514 13.15 15.08 -1.99
CA LEU A 514 13.97 16.20 -1.48
C LEU A 514 13.13 17.43 -1.13
N ALA A 515 11.81 17.24 -0.96
CA ALA A 515 10.83 18.30 -0.64
C ALA A 515 10.88 19.50 -1.61
N GLY A 516 11.20 19.28 -2.89
CA GLY A 516 11.35 20.33 -3.88
C GLY A 516 12.59 21.19 -3.75
N GLU A 517 13.46 20.95 -2.76
CA GLU A 517 14.67 21.75 -2.55
C GLU A 517 15.77 21.48 -3.59
N TRP A 518 15.80 20.27 -4.14
CA TRP A 518 16.75 19.87 -5.17
C TRP A 518 16.05 19.05 -6.26
N PRO A 519 16.23 19.36 -7.55
CA PRO A 519 15.49 18.67 -8.60
C PRO A 519 15.77 17.17 -8.61
N ALA A 520 14.71 16.36 -8.52
CA ALA A 520 14.79 14.93 -8.81
C ALA A 520 15.17 14.69 -10.28
N SER A 521 15.75 13.52 -10.56
CA SER A 521 16.03 13.07 -11.92
C SER A 521 15.30 11.75 -12.15
N THR A 522 13.97 11.82 -12.21
CA THR A 522 13.11 10.66 -12.33
C THR A 522 12.15 10.78 -13.51
N ASN A 523 11.74 9.63 -14.03
CA ASN A 523 10.66 9.48 -15.00
C ASN A 523 9.29 9.20 -14.35
N TYR A 524 9.21 9.24 -13.01
CA TYR A 524 8.03 8.98 -12.23
C TYR A 524 7.26 10.28 -11.99
N LEU A 525 6.07 10.39 -12.61
CA LEU A 525 5.35 11.64 -12.84
C LEU A 525 3.91 11.54 -12.33
N TYR A 526 3.36 12.69 -11.93
CA TYR A 526 1.94 12.88 -11.67
C TYR A 526 1.46 14.23 -12.22
N LEU A 527 0.15 14.37 -12.41
CA LEU A 527 -0.48 15.62 -12.86
C LEU A 527 -1.05 16.37 -11.65
N THR A 528 -0.99 17.69 -11.66
CA THR A 528 -1.61 18.53 -10.63
C THR A 528 -1.93 19.92 -11.17
N HIS A 529 -2.93 20.57 -10.59
CA HIS A 529 -3.19 22.00 -10.80
C HIS A 529 -2.54 22.87 -9.72
N GLY A 530 -1.97 22.25 -8.68
CA GLY A 530 -1.25 22.91 -7.59
C GLY A 530 0.22 23.24 -7.92
N GLY A 531 0.50 23.68 -9.13
CA GLY A 531 1.84 24.06 -9.58
C GLY A 531 1.81 25.02 -10.78
N GLU A 532 2.91 25.74 -11.02
CA GLU A 532 3.01 26.74 -12.08
C GLU A 532 3.63 26.20 -13.36
N VAL A 533 4.60 25.28 -13.25
CA VAL A 533 5.40 24.78 -14.38
C VAL A 533 5.56 23.27 -14.34
N ASP A 534 5.75 22.69 -15.54
CA ASP A 534 6.10 21.27 -15.67
C ASP A 534 7.55 21.04 -15.18
N ASP A 535 7.77 20.05 -14.32
CA ASP A 535 9.12 19.64 -13.91
C ASP A 535 9.85 18.86 -14.99
N HIS A 536 9.10 18.15 -15.84
CA HIS A 536 9.66 17.32 -16.89
C HIS A 536 9.44 17.95 -18.26
N THR A 537 10.49 18.53 -18.80
CA THR A 537 10.50 19.22 -20.12
C THR A 537 11.16 18.40 -21.23
N GLY A 538 11.49 17.13 -20.97
CA GLY A 538 12.10 16.23 -21.96
C GLY A 538 11.17 15.88 -23.13
N PRO A 539 11.70 15.23 -24.18
CA PRO A 539 10.91 14.85 -25.34
C PRO A 539 9.76 13.92 -24.96
N GLY A 540 8.64 14.04 -25.68
CA GLY A 540 7.47 13.18 -25.53
C GLY A 540 7.76 11.70 -25.81
N VAL A 541 6.84 10.81 -25.47
CA VAL A 541 6.94 9.39 -25.76
C VAL A 541 6.27 9.03 -27.10
N ASP A 542 6.75 7.96 -27.75
CA ASP A 542 6.16 7.50 -29.03
C ASP A 542 4.87 6.70 -28.82
N ALA A 543 4.77 6.01 -27.67
CA ALA A 543 3.63 5.18 -27.35
C ALA A 543 3.21 5.37 -25.87
N ILE A 544 1.89 5.36 -25.62
CA ILE A 544 1.29 5.30 -24.30
C ILE A 544 0.62 3.93 -24.12
N VAL A 545 0.92 3.24 -23.02
CA VAL A 545 0.25 2.01 -22.61
C VAL A 545 -0.58 2.30 -21.36
N VAL A 546 -1.88 2.03 -21.43
CA VAL A 546 -2.81 2.24 -20.32
C VAL A 546 -2.85 0.96 -19.46
N GLY A 547 -2.65 1.14 -18.14
CA GLY A 547 -2.62 0.07 -17.17
C GLY A 547 -4.00 -0.50 -16.80
N ALA A 548 -3.98 -1.47 -15.90
CA ALA A 548 -5.19 -2.18 -15.45
C ALA A 548 -5.99 -1.43 -14.39
N GLY A 549 -5.36 -0.43 -13.74
CA GLY A 549 -5.95 0.25 -12.59
C GLY A 549 -6.06 -0.65 -11.36
N VAL A 550 -7.08 -0.40 -10.54
CA VAL A 550 -7.31 -1.11 -9.28
C VAL A 550 -7.60 -2.59 -9.51
N PHE A 551 -6.96 -3.44 -8.70
CA PHE A 551 -7.30 -4.86 -8.65
C PHE A 551 -8.66 -5.08 -8.00
N ARG A 552 -9.42 -5.97 -8.62
CA ARG A 552 -10.77 -6.36 -8.23
C ARG A 552 -11.10 -7.72 -8.81
N ILE A 553 -12.23 -8.29 -8.45
CA ILE A 553 -12.66 -9.56 -9.02
C ILE A 553 -12.75 -9.46 -10.55
N GLY A 554 -11.99 -10.31 -11.24
CA GLY A 554 -11.88 -10.35 -12.70
C GLY A 554 -10.84 -9.41 -13.32
N VAL A 555 -10.06 -8.68 -12.49
CA VAL A 555 -8.94 -7.85 -12.94
C VAL A 555 -7.82 -7.94 -11.89
N SER A 556 -6.72 -8.62 -12.21
CA SER A 556 -5.59 -8.81 -11.31
C SER A 556 -4.26 -8.81 -12.07
N VAL A 557 -3.27 -9.54 -11.57
CA VAL A 557 -1.88 -9.54 -12.06
C VAL A 557 -1.73 -9.94 -13.53
N GLU A 558 -2.66 -10.71 -14.08
CA GLU A 558 -2.65 -11.12 -15.49
C GLU A 558 -2.71 -9.94 -16.46
N PHE A 559 -3.43 -8.87 -16.08
CA PHE A 559 -3.48 -7.65 -16.89
C PHE A 559 -2.21 -6.82 -16.71
N ASP A 560 -1.64 -6.79 -15.52
CA ASP A 560 -0.35 -6.13 -15.30
C ASP A 560 0.77 -6.84 -16.07
N TRP A 561 0.74 -8.18 -16.10
CA TRP A 561 1.61 -8.99 -16.97
C TRP A 561 1.48 -8.58 -18.45
N ALA A 562 0.26 -8.40 -18.95
CA ALA A 562 0.03 -7.97 -20.34
C ALA A 562 0.58 -6.56 -20.59
N VAL A 563 0.37 -5.62 -19.66
CA VAL A 563 0.92 -4.25 -19.75
C VAL A 563 2.44 -4.27 -19.81
N VAL A 564 3.11 -4.93 -18.85
CA VAL A 564 4.57 -5.01 -18.78
C VAL A 564 5.16 -5.62 -20.04
N ASN A 565 4.61 -6.75 -20.52
CA ASN A 565 5.12 -7.40 -21.73
C ASN A 565 4.87 -6.55 -23.00
N THR A 566 3.78 -5.79 -23.06
CA THR A 566 3.52 -4.83 -24.15
C THR A 566 4.59 -3.72 -24.16
N VAL A 567 4.89 -3.16 -23.00
CA VAL A 567 5.95 -2.14 -22.85
C VAL A 567 7.30 -2.69 -23.28
N LEU A 568 7.69 -3.87 -22.78
CA LEU A 568 8.95 -4.51 -23.14
C LEU A 568 9.06 -4.79 -24.66
N ALA A 569 7.96 -5.21 -25.29
CA ALA A 569 7.90 -5.44 -26.74
C ALA A 569 8.08 -4.12 -27.53
N LEU A 570 7.39 -3.07 -27.17
CA LEU A 570 7.50 -1.75 -27.82
C LEU A 570 8.91 -1.17 -27.67
N ARG A 571 9.51 -1.25 -26.47
CA ARG A 571 10.89 -0.79 -26.24
C ARG A 571 11.91 -1.56 -27.08
N ARG A 572 11.75 -2.89 -27.25
CA ARG A 572 12.58 -3.71 -28.15
C ARG A 572 12.45 -3.30 -29.62
N LEU A 573 11.31 -2.75 -30.02
CA LEU A 573 11.08 -2.19 -31.35
C LEU A 573 11.61 -0.76 -31.50
N GLY A 574 12.22 -0.19 -30.44
CA GLY A 574 12.84 1.14 -30.48
C GLY A 574 11.89 2.30 -30.15
N TYR A 575 10.66 2.02 -29.68
CA TYR A 575 9.74 3.06 -29.23
C TYR A 575 10.12 3.56 -27.82
N ARG A 576 9.98 4.85 -27.61
CA ARG A 576 9.92 5.43 -26.27
C ARG A 576 8.50 5.27 -25.73
N VAL A 577 8.36 4.64 -24.57
CA VAL A 577 7.07 4.21 -24.04
C VAL A 577 6.74 4.91 -22.73
N GLY A 578 5.53 5.48 -22.64
CA GLY A 578 4.91 5.93 -21.40
C GLY A 578 3.89 4.91 -20.89
N ILE A 579 3.81 4.76 -19.58
CA ILE A 579 2.73 4.03 -18.90
C ILE A 579 1.86 5.03 -18.16
N VAL A 580 0.54 4.80 -18.19
CA VAL A 580 -0.42 5.47 -17.29
C VAL A 580 -1.11 4.41 -16.45
N ASN A 581 -0.87 4.44 -15.14
CA ASN A 581 -1.50 3.52 -14.18
C ASN A 581 -1.42 4.11 -12.76
N TYR A 582 -2.27 3.64 -11.84
CA TYR A 582 -2.40 4.18 -10.48
C TYR A 582 -2.43 3.11 -9.38
N ASN A 583 -2.16 1.87 -9.73
CA ASN A 583 -2.17 0.78 -8.75
C ASN A 583 -0.77 0.61 -8.15
N PRO A 584 -0.57 0.88 -6.84
CA PRO A 584 0.76 0.80 -6.22
C PRO A 584 1.28 -0.63 -6.10
N GLU A 585 0.41 -1.64 -6.20
CA GLU A 585 0.78 -3.06 -6.08
C GLU A 585 1.34 -3.64 -7.39
N THR A 586 1.35 -2.88 -8.51
CA THR A 586 1.71 -3.40 -9.82
C THR A 586 3.20 -3.28 -10.14
N VAL A 587 3.66 -4.18 -11.00
CA VAL A 587 5.00 -4.12 -11.64
C VAL A 587 5.06 -3.00 -12.68
N SER A 588 3.97 -2.74 -13.40
CA SER A 588 3.89 -1.69 -14.41
C SER A 588 4.08 -0.27 -13.85
N THR A 589 3.89 -0.08 -12.55
CA THR A 589 4.15 1.19 -11.86
C THR A 589 5.55 1.28 -11.25
N ASP A 590 6.47 0.40 -11.62
CA ASP A 590 7.89 0.55 -11.30
C ASP A 590 8.57 1.52 -12.29
N TRP A 591 9.46 2.34 -11.76
CA TRP A 591 10.13 3.42 -12.51
C TRP A 591 10.94 2.93 -13.72
N ASP A 592 11.41 1.70 -13.74
CA ASP A 592 12.40 1.19 -14.68
C ASP A 592 11.80 0.38 -15.86
N PHE A 593 10.48 0.23 -15.92
CA PHE A 593 9.82 -0.46 -17.04
C PHE A 593 9.53 0.45 -18.22
N ALA A 594 9.25 1.73 -18.01
CA ALA A 594 8.89 2.68 -19.06
C ALA A 594 9.87 3.87 -19.10
N ASP A 595 9.85 4.61 -20.20
CA ASP A 595 10.61 5.85 -20.34
C ASP A 595 9.95 7.01 -19.58
N LYS A 596 8.62 6.95 -19.40
CA LYS A 596 7.83 7.80 -18.49
C LYS A 596 6.75 6.97 -17.81
N LEU A 597 6.60 7.17 -16.52
CA LEU A 597 5.53 6.61 -15.72
C LEU A 597 4.64 7.74 -15.22
N PHE A 598 3.41 7.83 -15.73
CA PHE A 598 2.38 8.69 -15.19
C PHE A 598 1.58 7.90 -14.16
N PHE A 599 1.82 8.17 -12.89
CA PHE A 599 1.04 7.60 -11.81
C PHE A 599 -0.23 8.42 -11.64
N GLU A 600 -1.24 8.10 -12.48
CA GLU A 600 -2.43 8.90 -12.62
C GLU A 600 -3.69 8.08 -12.90
N GLU A 601 -4.83 8.67 -12.54
CA GLU A 601 -6.15 8.10 -12.77
C GLU A 601 -6.43 7.82 -14.26
N LEU A 602 -7.18 6.76 -14.51
CA LEU A 602 -7.55 6.33 -15.85
C LEU A 602 -8.93 6.90 -16.22
N THR A 603 -9.02 8.23 -16.27
CA THR A 603 -10.22 8.95 -16.72
C THR A 603 -10.05 9.51 -18.13
N PRO A 604 -11.14 9.82 -18.85
CA PRO A 604 -11.05 10.48 -20.14
C PRO A 604 -10.33 11.83 -20.08
N GLU A 605 -10.55 12.61 -19.02
CA GLU A 605 -9.92 13.90 -18.79
C GLU A 605 -8.41 13.77 -18.63
N THR A 606 -7.96 12.90 -17.74
CA THR A 606 -6.54 12.64 -17.49
C THR A 606 -5.83 12.11 -18.72
N LEU A 607 -6.42 11.13 -19.41
CA LEU A 607 -5.83 10.60 -20.64
C LEU A 607 -5.70 11.69 -21.71
N ARG A 608 -6.73 12.53 -21.92
CA ARG A 608 -6.66 13.66 -22.84
C ARG A 608 -5.51 14.62 -22.49
N ASN A 609 -5.36 14.97 -21.21
CA ASN A 609 -4.32 15.88 -20.76
C ASN A 609 -2.91 15.32 -21.01
N ILE A 610 -2.70 14.03 -20.76
CA ILE A 610 -1.43 13.35 -21.08
C ILE A 610 -1.18 13.33 -22.59
N LEU A 611 -2.20 13.02 -23.41
CA LEU A 611 -2.07 12.98 -24.86
C LEU A 611 -1.71 14.36 -25.46
N ILE A 612 -2.29 15.45 -24.93
CA ILE A 612 -1.97 16.82 -25.34
C ILE A 612 -0.49 17.14 -25.04
N LYS A 613 0.03 16.71 -23.89
CA LYS A 613 1.42 16.97 -23.48
C LYS A 613 2.43 16.09 -24.20
N GLU A 614 2.17 14.80 -24.32
CA GLU A 614 3.12 13.82 -24.85
C GLU A 614 3.06 13.66 -26.37
N LYS A 615 1.90 13.87 -27.00
CA LYS A 615 1.64 13.72 -28.45
C LYS A 615 2.15 12.38 -29.01
N PRO A 616 1.77 11.24 -28.41
CA PRO A 616 2.24 9.93 -28.83
C PRO A 616 1.69 9.56 -30.21
N LYS A 617 2.41 8.70 -30.93
CA LYS A 617 1.96 8.10 -32.20
C LYS A 617 1.02 6.92 -31.99
N LEU A 618 1.12 6.27 -30.84
CA LEU A 618 0.36 5.05 -30.48
C LEU A 618 -0.22 5.17 -29.08
N VAL A 619 -1.45 4.70 -28.91
CA VAL A 619 -2.08 4.52 -27.59
C VAL A 619 -2.63 3.10 -27.50
N ILE A 620 -2.12 2.33 -26.56
CA ILE A 620 -2.51 0.93 -26.31
C ILE A 620 -3.47 0.89 -25.12
N LEU A 621 -4.74 0.66 -25.39
CA LEU A 621 -5.82 0.67 -24.39
C LEU A 621 -6.21 -0.73 -23.92
N TRP A 622 -5.93 -1.79 -24.69
CA TRP A 622 -6.43 -3.13 -24.43
C TRP A 622 -5.60 -3.90 -23.38
N ALA A 623 -4.31 -3.58 -23.22
CA ALA A 623 -3.41 -4.35 -22.37
C ALA A 623 -3.84 -4.37 -20.90
N GLY A 624 -4.39 -3.25 -20.40
CA GLY A 624 -4.90 -3.11 -19.04
C GLY A 624 -6.36 -3.60 -18.84
N GLY A 625 -6.98 -4.25 -19.82
CA GLY A 625 -8.34 -4.81 -19.69
C GLY A 625 -9.45 -3.76 -19.83
N GLN A 626 -10.54 -3.93 -19.03
CA GLN A 626 -11.80 -3.23 -19.26
C GLN A 626 -11.73 -1.71 -19.05
N ILE A 627 -10.89 -1.20 -18.14
CA ILE A 627 -10.79 0.25 -17.91
C ILE A 627 -10.26 0.93 -19.17
N GLY A 628 -9.16 0.44 -19.73
CA GLY A 628 -8.61 0.97 -20.97
C GLY A 628 -9.59 0.88 -22.15
N GLN A 629 -10.31 -0.24 -22.25
CA GLN A 629 -11.31 -0.42 -23.32
C GLN A 629 -12.48 0.57 -23.20
N ARG A 630 -12.96 0.88 -21.99
CA ARG A 630 -14.01 1.90 -21.78
C ARG A 630 -13.59 3.31 -22.17
N LEU A 631 -12.31 3.61 -22.11
CA LEU A 631 -11.75 4.89 -22.56
C LEU A 631 -11.79 5.04 -24.08
N TYR A 632 -11.80 3.94 -24.85
CA TYR A 632 -11.72 3.97 -26.32
C TYR A 632 -12.78 4.86 -26.96
N GLY A 633 -14.04 4.74 -26.54
CA GLY A 633 -15.15 5.49 -27.13
C GLY A 633 -14.97 7.01 -27.07
N LYS A 634 -14.32 7.50 -26.01
CA LYS A 634 -14.02 8.94 -25.79
C LYS A 634 -12.67 9.32 -26.36
N ALA A 635 -11.67 8.45 -26.27
CA ALA A 635 -10.31 8.71 -26.79
C ALA A 635 -10.28 8.76 -28.33
N ARG A 636 -11.16 8.01 -29.01
CA ARG A 636 -11.20 7.97 -30.47
C ARG A 636 -11.32 9.35 -31.12
N SER A 637 -12.08 10.25 -30.52
CA SER A 637 -12.25 11.63 -31.04
C SER A 637 -10.97 12.48 -30.94
N TRP A 638 -10.03 12.09 -30.08
CA TRP A 638 -8.76 12.81 -29.87
C TRP A 638 -7.60 12.19 -30.64
N LEU A 639 -7.71 10.93 -31.05
CA LEU A 639 -6.67 10.14 -31.72
C LEU A 639 -6.75 10.21 -33.26
N VAL A 640 -7.87 10.72 -33.81
CA VAL A 640 -8.12 10.76 -35.28
C VAL A 640 -7.67 12.08 -35.92
N ASN A 641 -7.10 12.98 -35.19
CA ASN A 641 -6.45 14.19 -35.68
C ASN A 641 -4.95 14.06 -35.47
#